data_696d2b71f8bb70f857e77790aad01b39
#
_entry.id   696d2b71f8bb70f857e77790aad01b39
#
_cell.length_a   1.000
_cell.length_b   1.000
_cell.length_c   1.000
_cell.angle_alpha   90.00
_cell.angle_beta   90.00
_cell.angle_gamma   90.00
#
_symmetry.space_group_name_H-M   'P 1'
#
loop_
_entity.id
_entity.type
_entity.pdbx_description
1 polymer ?
#
loop_
_entity_poly.entity_id
_entity_poly.type
_entity_poly.pdbx_seq_one_letter_code
_entity_poly.pdbx_strand_id
1 'polypeptide(L)'
;MSLSGALPESTLKLISQLAPGTVADTAALAAAGLLSAAYVLRGYAWDKPDPYNYIWYEKPQQGADGNAANKKSKNIAERLEELGKDVVVFWGSQSGTAEGFANRLARELHQRFHLNTMSADLSDYDADTITQIPQTKLAIFIISTYGEGDPSDNASLFWDWLTKLQDKPLASLRYAAFGLGNSNYRYYNKVVDVVDKALVDCGASRLAPVGRADDAVGATEEDFLSWKDDLYKVFRDDLKLQEHEVVHEPSLAVVEDESLEPQDLHIGEPVHLIEGSGKSTANSAIKALKIKNARSLFSSPGRSCLHLDVDLGNSSQITYKTGDHLAVWPINPDQEVERLLNVLGLSERRNIPISINALDAAVKVRIPTPTNVETLFRYYLEICAAVPRDAVRGLAQFAPSPASKEILLNLGRDKDNYAAFLASNHLTIGKLLEYAAKADGNATSSAWSGIPLSYLIETLPRSQPRYYSISSSSVVSPKAPSITVAVSDTPLSASPTTAIPGLTTNYLHSLSNSLQDSQATQQTEGLSYALSGPSNALEGGLVYAHIRRSKFKLPMLSSHPLVMVAAGTGLAPFRAFIMERLRLQSVGKDIGQMILFFGCQRPDDDYIYKEELEQMEKDLGGKLKIVTAFSRQDGAKKTYVQDRVRELGAEVLGLLEESASLYMCGRASMAREVGKTLGDVMRADKGWSDAQVKDWSEGLKRNRKWQEDVWG
;
A
#
# COMPACT_ATOMS: atom_id res chain seq x y z
N MET A 1 37.10 -33.89 30.28
CA MET A 1 37.64 -34.13 28.94
C MET A 1 38.74 -33.11 28.68
N SER A 2 39.98 -33.56 28.69
CA SER A 2 41.19 -32.74 28.54
C SER A 2 41.37 -32.33 27.06
N LEU A 3 41.32 -31.03 26.80
CA LEU A 3 41.73 -30.42 25.53
C LEU A 3 43.25 -30.16 25.58
N SER A 4 44.05 -31.16 25.22
CA SER A 4 45.46 -30.98 24.87
C SER A 4 45.61 -30.99 23.33
N GLY A 5 45.34 -29.83 22.72
CA GLY A 5 45.68 -29.57 21.33
C GLY A 5 47.01 -28.79 21.30
N ALA A 6 48.12 -29.43 20.99
CA ALA A 6 49.39 -28.77 20.75
C ALA A 6 49.28 -27.81 19.56
N LEU A 7 49.68 -26.56 19.76
CA LEU A 7 49.72 -25.54 18.69
C LEU A 7 50.75 -25.98 17.61
N PRO A 8 50.50 -25.76 16.32
CA PRO A 8 51.46 -26.09 15.23
C PRO A 8 52.79 -25.38 15.41
N GLU A 9 53.86 -26.01 15.06
CA GLU A 9 55.26 -25.49 15.21
C GLU A 9 55.45 -24.12 14.52
N SER A 10 54.72 -23.85 13.46
CA SER A 10 54.69 -22.53 12.78
C SER A 10 54.16 -21.41 13.68
N THR A 11 53.18 -21.71 14.53
CA THR A 11 52.58 -20.74 15.48
C THR A 11 53.52 -20.49 16.67
N LEU A 12 54.23 -21.51 17.13
CA LEU A 12 55.23 -21.38 18.20
C LEU A 12 56.45 -20.55 17.75
N LYS A 13 56.88 -20.69 16.46
CA LYS A 13 57.92 -19.84 15.89
C LYS A 13 57.49 -18.37 15.76
N LEU A 14 56.25 -18.11 15.39
CA LEU A 14 55.73 -16.73 15.33
C LEU A 14 55.66 -16.09 16.72
N ILE A 15 55.23 -16.84 17.73
CA ILE A 15 55.16 -16.38 19.12
C ILE A 15 56.56 -16.10 19.70
N SER A 16 57.57 -16.91 19.33
CA SER A 16 58.94 -16.67 19.77
C SER A 16 59.59 -15.44 19.11
N GLN A 17 59.18 -15.06 17.94
CA GLN A 17 59.63 -13.82 17.28
C GLN A 17 58.94 -12.54 17.80
N LEU A 18 57.80 -12.68 18.47
CA LEU A 18 57.04 -11.59 19.10
C LEU A 18 57.37 -11.45 20.61
N ALA A 19 58.31 -12.27 21.15
CA ALA A 19 58.70 -12.16 22.53
C ALA A 19 59.43 -10.82 22.77
N PRO A 20 59.04 -10.05 23.79
CA PRO A 20 59.61 -8.73 24.03
C PRO A 20 61.13 -8.88 24.40
N GLY A 21 61.99 -8.21 23.62
CA GLY A 21 63.44 -8.25 23.81
C GLY A 21 63.94 -7.27 24.89
N THR A 22 63.12 -6.29 25.24
CA THR A 22 63.50 -5.29 26.26
C THR A 22 62.36 -5.04 27.27
N VAL A 23 62.69 -4.44 28.39
CA VAL A 23 61.71 -4.03 29.41
C VAL A 23 60.67 -3.02 28.82
N ALA A 24 61.11 -2.20 27.87
CA ALA A 24 60.25 -1.25 27.18
C ALA A 24 59.22 -1.95 26.28
N ASP A 25 59.60 -3.04 25.58
CA ASP A 25 58.71 -3.83 24.71
C ASP A 25 57.67 -4.57 25.58
N THR A 26 58.05 -5.06 26.73
CA THR A 26 57.13 -5.71 27.68
C THR A 26 56.10 -4.71 28.20
N ALA A 27 56.52 -3.49 28.52
CA ALA A 27 55.62 -2.42 28.97
C ALA A 27 54.65 -1.96 27.84
N ALA A 28 55.15 -1.86 26.61
CA ALA A 28 54.32 -1.51 25.45
C ALA A 28 53.27 -2.59 25.13
N LEU A 29 53.62 -3.87 25.19
CA LEU A 29 52.70 -5.00 25.00
C LEU A 29 51.64 -5.06 26.14
N ALA A 30 52.08 -4.82 27.38
CA ALA A 30 51.16 -4.76 28.53
C ALA A 30 50.17 -3.58 28.40
N ALA A 31 50.67 -2.41 27.98
CA ALA A 31 49.81 -1.24 27.74
C ALA A 31 48.81 -1.48 26.58
N ALA A 32 49.26 -2.09 25.49
CA ALA A 32 48.39 -2.45 24.35
C ALA A 32 47.32 -3.50 24.77
N GLY A 33 47.73 -4.49 25.58
CA GLY A 33 46.80 -5.49 26.15
C GLY A 33 45.75 -4.87 27.05
N LEU A 34 46.17 -3.94 27.95
CA LEU A 34 45.27 -3.23 28.82
C LEU A 34 44.29 -2.30 28.06
N LEU A 35 44.75 -1.60 27.04
CA LEU A 35 43.90 -0.77 26.17
C LEU A 35 42.90 -1.61 25.36
N SER A 36 43.35 -2.77 24.84
CA SER A 36 42.47 -3.70 24.16
C SER A 36 41.43 -4.31 25.09
N ALA A 37 41.82 -4.71 26.28
CA ALA A 37 40.91 -5.19 27.33
C ALA A 37 39.93 -4.11 27.77
N ALA A 38 40.40 -2.87 27.94
CA ALA A 38 39.57 -1.73 28.27
C ALA A 38 38.54 -1.46 27.13
N TYR A 39 38.97 -1.52 25.88
CA TYR A 39 38.08 -1.35 24.73
C TYR A 39 37.00 -2.44 24.62
N VAL A 40 37.38 -3.71 24.84
CA VAL A 40 36.44 -4.85 24.82
C VAL A 40 35.45 -4.80 25.99
N LEU A 41 35.96 -4.40 27.15
CA LEU A 41 35.14 -4.31 28.38
C LEU A 41 34.35 -3.01 28.49
N ARG A 42 34.58 -2.06 27.58
CA ARG A 42 33.95 -0.75 27.61
C ARG A 42 32.42 -0.82 27.72
N GLY A 43 31.77 -1.66 26.90
CA GLY A 43 30.33 -1.85 26.89
C GLY A 43 29.79 -2.65 28.10
N TYR A 44 30.69 -3.30 28.88
CA TYR A 44 30.33 -4.14 30.04
C TYR A 44 30.56 -3.46 31.38
N ALA A 45 31.66 -2.73 31.51
CA ALA A 45 32.14 -2.26 32.81
C ALA A 45 31.78 -0.80 33.12
N TRP A 46 31.89 0.13 32.15
CA TRP A 46 31.68 1.58 32.42
C TRP A 46 30.98 2.37 31.33
N ASP A 47 30.78 1.83 30.14
CA ASP A 47 30.07 2.48 29.05
C ASP A 47 28.90 1.59 28.61
N LYS A 48 28.17 1.06 29.61
CA LYS A 48 26.96 0.27 29.32
C LYS A 48 25.98 1.15 28.56
N PRO A 49 25.46 0.71 27.40
CA PRO A 49 24.38 1.43 26.79
C PRO A 49 23.25 1.53 27.81
N ASP A 50 22.74 2.74 27.99
CA ASP A 50 21.59 2.99 28.85
C ASP A 50 20.44 2.10 28.38
N PRO A 51 19.96 1.15 29.18
CA PRO A 51 18.85 0.28 28.79
C PRO A 51 17.57 1.07 28.51
N TYR A 52 17.51 2.33 28.89
CA TYR A 52 16.40 3.24 28.65
C TYR A 52 16.71 4.27 27.56
N ASN A 53 17.83 4.12 26.85
CA ASN A 53 18.24 5.07 25.78
C ASN A 53 17.14 5.28 24.73
N TYR A 54 16.36 4.24 24.41
CA TYR A 54 15.25 4.35 23.47
C TYR A 54 14.12 5.25 23.99
N ILE A 55 13.93 5.35 25.33
CA ILE A 55 12.89 6.21 25.94
C ILE A 55 13.25 7.70 25.79
N TRP A 56 14.55 8.04 25.83
CA TRP A 56 15.01 9.44 25.71
C TRP A 56 14.88 10.00 24.29
N TYR A 57 14.77 9.10 23.27
CA TYR A 57 14.61 9.47 21.86
C TYR A 57 13.21 9.18 21.31
N GLU A 58 12.34 8.55 22.08
CA GLU A 58 10.92 8.45 21.73
C GLU A 58 10.26 9.80 22.00
N LYS A 59 9.66 10.37 20.98
CA LYS A 59 8.81 11.56 21.14
C LYS A 59 7.67 11.24 22.09
N PRO A 60 7.29 12.14 23.02
CA PRO A 60 6.17 11.91 23.91
C PRO A 60 4.90 11.62 23.10
N GLN A 61 4.40 10.42 23.15
CA GLN A 61 3.06 10.12 22.68
C GLN A 61 2.10 10.57 23.78
N GLN A 62 1.52 11.76 23.62
CA GLN A 62 0.40 12.17 24.47
C GLN A 62 -0.79 11.27 24.14
N GLY A 63 -1.14 10.40 25.06
CA GLY A 63 -2.23 9.42 24.92
C GLY A 63 -2.03 8.14 25.69
N ALA A 64 -0.83 7.93 26.26
CA ALA A 64 -0.65 6.91 27.29
C ALA A 64 -0.96 7.54 28.64
N ASP A 65 -2.24 7.62 28.99
CA ASP A 65 -2.63 7.83 30.37
C ASP A 65 -1.86 6.84 31.24
N GLY A 66 -1.09 7.39 32.20
CA GLY A 66 -0.29 6.65 33.14
C GLY A 66 -1.14 5.84 34.14
N ASN A 67 -1.89 4.91 33.62
CA ASN A 67 -2.50 3.83 34.36
C ASN A 67 -1.98 2.50 33.85
N ALA A 68 -1.40 1.75 34.75
CA ALA A 68 -0.84 0.43 34.56
C ALA A 68 -1.59 -0.39 33.52
N ALA A 69 -0.84 -0.90 32.53
CA ALA A 69 -1.14 -1.95 31.59
C ALA A 69 -2.50 -2.65 31.82
N ASN A 70 -3.59 -1.99 31.49
CA ASN A 70 -4.82 -2.67 31.17
C ASN A 70 -4.54 -3.32 29.80
N LYS A 71 -4.13 -4.58 29.79
CA LYS A 71 -4.13 -5.39 28.57
C LYS A 71 -5.54 -5.27 28.01
N LYS A 72 -5.73 -4.46 26.95
CA LYS A 72 -7.01 -4.35 26.25
C LYS A 72 -7.46 -5.77 25.95
N SER A 73 -8.65 -6.16 26.39
CA SER A 73 -9.17 -7.49 26.15
C SER A 73 -9.18 -7.75 24.65
N LYS A 74 -8.65 -8.88 24.21
CA LYS A 74 -8.77 -9.34 22.83
C LYS A 74 -10.12 -9.99 22.55
N ASN A 75 -10.97 -10.07 23.57
CA ASN A 75 -12.33 -10.56 23.43
C ASN A 75 -13.24 -9.41 22.98
N ILE A 76 -13.76 -9.51 21.74
CA ILE A 76 -14.62 -8.46 21.20
C ILE A 76 -15.96 -8.34 21.94
N ALA A 77 -16.54 -9.43 22.42
CA ALA A 77 -17.81 -9.36 23.15
C ALA A 77 -17.68 -8.64 24.48
N GLU A 78 -16.61 -8.93 25.24
CA GLU A 78 -16.27 -8.19 26.46
C GLU A 78 -16.01 -6.71 26.17
N ARG A 79 -15.28 -6.42 25.06
CA ARG A 79 -14.95 -5.05 24.69
C ARG A 79 -16.19 -4.23 24.29
N LEU A 80 -17.17 -4.84 23.62
CA LEU A 80 -18.45 -4.20 23.31
C LEU A 80 -19.26 -3.87 24.55
N GLU A 81 -19.18 -4.72 25.58
CA GLU A 81 -19.86 -4.50 26.84
C GLU A 81 -19.16 -3.41 27.67
N GLU A 82 -17.83 -3.48 27.82
CA GLU A 82 -17.01 -2.48 28.52
C GLU A 82 -17.23 -1.06 27.99
N LEU A 83 -17.33 -0.92 26.65
CA LEU A 83 -17.49 0.37 26.00
C LEU A 83 -18.97 0.76 25.75
N GLY A 84 -19.94 -0.08 26.17
CA GLY A 84 -21.36 0.16 25.94
C GLY A 84 -21.74 0.25 24.45
N LYS A 85 -21.09 -0.55 23.57
CA LYS A 85 -21.31 -0.49 22.13
C LYS A 85 -22.39 -1.47 21.69
N ASP A 86 -23.27 -1.01 20.77
CA ASP A 86 -24.37 -1.78 20.21
C ASP A 86 -23.99 -2.41 18.86
N VAL A 87 -23.07 -1.75 18.11
CA VAL A 87 -22.65 -2.17 16.78
C VAL A 87 -21.12 -2.15 16.69
N VAL A 88 -20.55 -3.23 16.15
CA VAL A 88 -19.15 -3.28 15.73
C VAL A 88 -19.07 -3.33 14.20
N VAL A 89 -18.27 -2.45 13.62
CA VAL A 89 -17.95 -2.44 12.19
C VAL A 89 -16.52 -2.96 12.02
N PHE A 90 -16.42 -4.26 11.73
CA PHE A 90 -15.13 -4.90 11.44
C PHE A 90 -14.63 -4.55 10.06
N TRP A 91 -13.33 -4.39 9.93
CA TRP A 91 -12.73 -4.18 8.63
C TRP A 91 -11.49 -5.05 8.40
N GLY A 92 -11.34 -5.46 7.11
CA GLY A 92 -10.17 -6.11 6.57
C GLY A 92 -9.68 -5.33 5.35
N SER A 93 -8.55 -4.64 5.46
CA SER A 93 -8.08 -3.70 4.45
C SER A 93 -6.60 -3.86 4.15
N GLN A 94 -6.24 -3.81 2.87
CA GLN A 94 -4.87 -3.81 2.41
C GLN A 94 -4.36 -2.38 2.12
N SER A 95 -5.23 -1.52 1.62
CA SER A 95 -4.94 -0.15 1.18
C SER A 95 -5.55 0.94 2.06
N GLY A 96 -6.30 0.56 3.12
CA GLY A 96 -6.99 1.50 3.99
C GLY A 96 -8.42 1.84 3.56
N THR A 97 -8.89 1.43 2.38
CA THR A 97 -10.23 1.76 1.88
C THR A 97 -11.33 1.16 2.75
N ALA A 98 -11.26 -0.14 3.08
CA ALA A 98 -12.25 -0.79 3.95
C ALA A 98 -12.24 -0.18 5.37
N GLU A 99 -11.08 0.18 5.88
CA GLU A 99 -10.94 0.92 7.14
C GLU A 99 -11.67 2.28 7.08
N GLY A 100 -11.44 3.05 6.01
CA GLY A 100 -12.12 4.34 5.79
C GLY A 100 -13.64 4.20 5.77
N PHE A 101 -14.14 3.19 5.07
CA PHE A 101 -15.59 2.88 5.02
C PHE A 101 -16.15 2.47 6.38
N ALA A 102 -15.43 1.62 7.12
CA ALA A 102 -15.86 1.19 8.45
C ALA A 102 -15.93 2.35 9.44
N ASN A 103 -14.94 3.21 9.45
CA ASN A 103 -14.90 4.40 10.30
C ASN A 103 -16.04 5.37 9.94
N ARG A 104 -16.27 5.59 8.65
CA ARG A 104 -17.37 6.46 8.17
C ARG A 104 -18.73 5.89 8.54
N LEU A 105 -18.96 4.60 8.26
CA LEU A 105 -20.21 3.93 8.61
C LEU A 105 -20.49 3.96 10.11
N ALA A 106 -19.48 3.68 10.94
CA ALA A 106 -19.64 3.72 12.40
C ALA A 106 -20.10 5.09 12.89
N ARG A 107 -19.48 6.18 12.40
CA ARG A 107 -19.91 7.55 12.74
C ARG A 107 -21.32 7.85 12.26
N GLU A 108 -21.66 7.51 11.01
CA GLU A 108 -22.98 7.78 10.46
C GLU A 108 -24.09 6.99 11.17
N LEU A 109 -23.85 5.76 11.58
CA LEU A 109 -24.82 4.98 12.37
C LEU A 109 -25.07 5.64 13.72
N HIS A 110 -24.04 6.20 14.34
CA HIS A 110 -24.20 6.97 15.56
C HIS A 110 -25.03 8.24 15.33
N GLN A 111 -24.70 9.03 14.34
CA GLN A 111 -25.36 10.31 14.03
C GLN A 111 -26.82 10.14 13.56
N ARG A 112 -27.10 9.08 12.75
CA ARG A 112 -28.44 8.86 12.18
C ARG A 112 -29.38 8.11 13.10
N PHE A 113 -28.87 7.14 13.84
CA PHE A 113 -29.71 6.21 14.59
C PHE A 113 -29.42 6.20 16.10
N HIS A 114 -28.52 7.08 16.57
CA HIS A 114 -28.06 7.15 17.96
C HIS A 114 -27.56 5.81 18.51
N LEU A 115 -27.02 4.95 17.61
CA LEU A 115 -26.39 3.69 18.00
C LEU A 115 -24.99 3.94 18.53
N ASN A 116 -24.64 3.29 19.62
CA ASN A 116 -23.26 3.29 20.11
C ASN A 116 -22.42 2.35 19.25
N THR A 117 -21.58 2.88 18.40
CA THR A 117 -20.83 2.13 17.41
C THR A 117 -19.35 2.15 17.67
N MET A 118 -18.63 1.13 17.17
CA MET A 118 -17.19 1.14 17.07
C MET A 118 -16.73 0.53 15.76
N SER A 119 -15.61 1.03 15.23
CA SER A 119 -14.87 0.43 14.14
C SER A 119 -13.72 -0.41 14.69
N ALA A 120 -13.53 -1.63 14.17
CA ALA A 120 -12.57 -2.59 14.70
C ALA A 120 -11.75 -3.27 13.59
N ASP A 121 -10.41 -3.29 13.76
CA ASP A 121 -9.52 -4.11 12.95
C ASP A 121 -9.73 -5.58 13.29
N LEU A 122 -9.93 -6.43 12.27
CA LEU A 122 -10.09 -7.88 12.46
C LEU A 122 -8.88 -8.53 13.14
N SER A 123 -7.69 -7.96 13.03
CA SER A 123 -6.47 -8.48 13.69
C SER A 123 -6.33 -8.09 15.16
N ASP A 124 -7.11 -7.12 15.65
CA ASP A 124 -7.01 -6.66 17.04
C ASP A 124 -7.67 -7.63 18.02
N TYR A 125 -8.52 -8.53 17.55
CA TYR A 125 -9.34 -9.42 18.35
C TYR A 125 -9.14 -10.88 18.00
N ASP A 126 -9.31 -11.76 19.00
CA ASP A 126 -9.31 -13.19 18.79
C ASP A 126 -10.61 -13.59 18.08
N ALA A 127 -10.52 -14.20 16.91
CA ALA A 127 -11.67 -14.44 16.01
C ALA A 127 -12.76 -15.34 16.63
N ASP A 128 -12.39 -16.27 17.51
CA ASP A 128 -13.31 -17.17 18.21
C ASP A 128 -14.25 -16.42 19.17
N THR A 129 -13.86 -15.26 19.66
CA THR A 129 -14.69 -14.43 20.53
C THR A 129 -15.90 -13.81 19.84
N ILE A 130 -15.93 -13.80 18.51
CA ILE A 130 -17.09 -13.39 17.71
C ILE A 130 -18.32 -14.25 18.03
N THR A 131 -18.12 -15.53 18.39
CA THR A 131 -19.21 -16.44 18.82
C THR A 131 -19.92 -15.96 20.09
N GLN A 132 -19.30 -15.11 20.88
CA GLN A 132 -19.81 -14.62 22.15
C GLN A 132 -20.60 -13.30 21.99
N ILE A 133 -20.68 -12.72 20.78
CA ILE A 133 -21.46 -11.49 20.52
C ILE A 133 -22.94 -11.83 20.72
N PRO A 134 -23.64 -11.16 21.66
CA PRO A 134 -25.05 -11.43 21.94
C PRO A 134 -25.95 -10.97 20.80
N GLN A 135 -27.12 -11.60 20.65
CA GLN A 135 -28.11 -11.29 19.61
C GLN A 135 -28.63 -9.83 19.67
N THR A 136 -28.49 -9.16 20.78
CA THR A 136 -28.86 -7.74 20.94
C THR A 136 -27.92 -6.80 20.23
N LYS A 137 -26.71 -7.25 19.88
CA LYS A 137 -25.67 -6.44 19.19
C LYS A 137 -25.58 -6.82 17.72
N LEU A 138 -24.97 -5.95 16.93
CA LEU A 138 -24.80 -6.12 15.48
C LEU A 138 -23.32 -6.13 15.09
N ALA A 139 -22.98 -7.00 14.12
CA ALA A 139 -21.67 -6.99 13.50
C ALA A 139 -21.78 -6.64 12.02
N ILE A 140 -20.96 -5.70 11.54
CA ILE A 140 -20.88 -5.35 10.13
C ILE A 140 -19.45 -5.67 9.65
N PHE A 141 -19.32 -6.39 8.53
CA PHE A 141 -18.02 -6.77 7.99
C PHE A 141 -17.75 -6.02 6.69
N ILE A 142 -16.71 -5.18 6.65
CA ILE A 142 -16.24 -4.49 5.45
C ILE A 142 -14.87 -5.04 5.10
N ILE A 143 -14.78 -5.89 4.06
CA ILE A 143 -13.61 -6.70 3.79
C ILE A 143 -13.19 -6.66 2.33
N SER A 144 -11.89 -6.56 2.09
CA SER A 144 -11.32 -6.51 0.76
C SER A 144 -10.85 -7.88 0.27
N THR A 145 -10.99 -8.08 -1.04
CA THR A 145 -10.38 -9.21 -1.75
C THR A 145 -9.08 -8.73 -2.39
N TYR A 146 -7.98 -9.43 -2.14
CA TYR A 146 -6.65 -9.08 -2.63
C TYR A 146 -6.07 -10.22 -3.48
N GLY A 147 -5.27 -9.87 -4.49
CA GLY A 147 -4.50 -10.80 -5.32
C GLY A 147 -5.35 -11.93 -5.91
N GLU A 148 -5.01 -13.17 -5.60
CA GLU A 148 -5.67 -14.40 -6.10
C GLU A 148 -6.96 -14.75 -5.33
N GLY A 149 -7.64 -13.75 -4.78
CA GLY A 149 -8.85 -13.93 -3.97
C GLY A 149 -8.53 -14.22 -2.51
N ASP A 150 -7.41 -13.73 -2.03
CA ASP A 150 -6.97 -13.83 -0.65
C ASP A 150 -7.58 -12.69 0.20
N PRO A 151 -7.79 -12.90 1.51
CA PRO A 151 -8.11 -11.82 2.42
C PRO A 151 -6.92 -10.88 2.62
N SER A 152 -7.19 -9.65 3.06
CA SER A 152 -6.13 -8.73 3.50
C SER A 152 -5.33 -9.32 4.68
N ASP A 153 -4.11 -8.83 4.87
CA ASP A 153 -3.20 -9.36 5.90
C ASP A 153 -3.85 -9.36 7.30
N ASN A 154 -4.57 -8.29 7.64
CA ASN A 154 -5.24 -8.15 8.94
C ASN A 154 -6.54 -8.98 9.06
N ALA A 155 -7.09 -9.50 7.96
CA ALA A 155 -8.25 -10.40 7.99
C ALA A 155 -7.88 -11.89 7.93
N SER A 156 -6.59 -12.23 7.76
CA SER A 156 -6.15 -13.60 7.50
C SER A 156 -6.48 -14.57 8.64
N LEU A 157 -6.29 -14.16 9.90
CA LEU A 157 -6.60 -15.01 11.06
C LEU A 157 -8.10 -15.26 11.21
N PHE A 158 -8.92 -14.23 10.99
CA PHE A 158 -10.38 -14.35 10.97
C PHE A 158 -10.84 -15.29 9.85
N TRP A 159 -10.29 -15.15 8.64
CA TRP A 159 -10.56 -16.02 7.50
C TRP A 159 -10.23 -17.48 7.80
N ASP A 160 -9.02 -17.73 8.32
CA ASP A 160 -8.54 -19.07 8.64
C ASP A 160 -9.38 -19.74 9.72
N TRP A 161 -9.85 -18.98 10.71
CA TRP A 161 -10.74 -19.47 11.75
C TRP A 161 -12.12 -19.79 11.16
N LEU A 162 -12.76 -18.82 10.50
CA LEU A 162 -14.12 -18.93 10.01
C LEU A 162 -14.29 -20.07 8.98
N THR A 163 -13.33 -20.23 8.07
CA THR A 163 -13.40 -21.27 7.02
C THR A 163 -13.19 -22.70 7.55
N LYS A 164 -12.68 -22.84 8.77
CA LYS A 164 -12.50 -24.16 9.45
C LYS A 164 -13.57 -24.45 10.50
N LEU A 165 -14.44 -23.48 10.75
CA LEU A 165 -15.49 -23.59 11.77
C LEU A 165 -16.51 -24.64 11.36
N GLN A 166 -16.94 -25.47 12.33
CA GLN A 166 -17.97 -26.53 12.17
C GLN A 166 -19.10 -26.26 13.13
N ASP A 167 -20.22 -26.95 12.93
CA ASP A 167 -21.47 -26.79 13.69
C ASP A 167 -22.11 -25.38 13.45
N LYS A 168 -22.95 -24.92 14.36
CA LYS A 168 -23.66 -23.63 14.28
C LYS A 168 -23.36 -22.73 15.48
N PRO A 169 -22.09 -22.37 15.73
CA PRO A 169 -21.75 -21.61 16.92
C PRO A 169 -22.09 -20.10 16.80
N LEU A 170 -22.56 -19.65 15.62
CA LEU A 170 -22.87 -18.25 15.36
C LEU A 170 -24.38 -17.95 15.32
N ALA A 171 -25.21 -18.80 15.91
CA ALA A 171 -26.66 -18.64 15.89
C ALA A 171 -27.18 -17.34 16.56
N SER A 172 -26.40 -16.73 17.45
CA SER A 172 -26.71 -15.44 18.05
C SER A 172 -26.27 -14.24 17.20
N LEU A 173 -25.39 -14.44 16.22
CA LEU A 173 -24.78 -13.33 15.48
C LEU A 173 -25.76 -12.80 14.41
N ARG A 174 -26.06 -11.50 14.49
CA ARG A 174 -26.75 -10.76 13.42
C ARG A 174 -25.71 -9.91 12.68
N TYR A 175 -25.70 -9.97 11.36
CA TYR A 175 -24.64 -9.31 10.60
C TYR A 175 -25.11 -8.68 9.28
N ALA A 176 -24.31 -7.74 8.80
CA ALA A 176 -24.29 -7.26 7.42
C ALA A 176 -22.88 -7.34 6.87
N ALA A 177 -22.71 -7.46 5.55
CA ALA A 177 -21.40 -7.59 4.93
C ALA A 177 -21.29 -6.78 3.64
N PHE A 178 -20.12 -6.16 3.45
CA PHE A 178 -19.74 -5.44 2.25
C PHE A 178 -18.34 -5.84 1.81
N GLY A 179 -18.20 -6.20 0.52
CA GLY A 179 -16.95 -6.59 -0.08
C GLY A 179 -16.36 -5.51 -0.98
N LEU A 180 -15.04 -5.37 -0.92
CA LEU A 180 -14.29 -4.57 -1.89
C LEU A 180 -13.55 -5.53 -2.83
N GLY A 181 -13.72 -5.30 -4.12
CA GLY A 181 -13.11 -6.10 -5.17
C GLY A 181 -12.95 -5.32 -6.46
N ASN A 182 -12.42 -6.00 -7.46
CA ASN A 182 -12.20 -5.42 -8.79
C ASN A 182 -12.48 -6.53 -9.81
N SER A 183 -13.46 -6.33 -10.69
CA SER A 183 -13.94 -7.33 -11.67
C SER A 183 -12.92 -7.64 -12.78
N ASN A 184 -11.84 -6.87 -12.88
CA ASN A 184 -10.71 -7.23 -13.72
C ASN A 184 -9.96 -8.46 -13.20
N TYR A 185 -10.07 -8.77 -11.92
CA TYR A 185 -9.47 -9.97 -11.33
C TYR A 185 -10.42 -11.16 -11.42
N ARG A 186 -9.85 -12.36 -11.53
CA ARG A 186 -10.62 -13.62 -11.63
C ARG A 186 -11.52 -13.87 -10.42
N TYR A 187 -11.08 -13.46 -9.24
CA TYR A 187 -11.75 -13.73 -7.97
C TYR A 187 -12.39 -12.47 -7.40
N TYR A 188 -13.23 -11.83 -8.23
CA TYR A 188 -14.00 -10.65 -7.84
C TYR A 188 -14.81 -10.89 -6.56
N ASN A 189 -14.59 -10.08 -5.54
CA ASN A 189 -15.29 -10.13 -4.24
C ASN A 189 -15.34 -11.50 -3.54
N LYS A 190 -14.45 -12.45 -3.88
CA LYS A 190 -14.44 -13.80 -3.35
C LYS A 190 -14.40 -13.84 -1.82
N VAL A 191 -13.67 -12.93 -1.18
CA VAL A 191 -13.52 -12.96 0.28
C VAL A 191 -14.85 -12.74 0.98
N VAL A 192 -15.62 -11.72 0.59
CA VAL A 192 -16.92 -11.46 1.19
C VAL A 192 -17.89 -12.59 0.89
N ASP A 193 -17.86 -13.20 -0.30
CA ASP A 193 -18.75 -14.30 -0.67
C ASP A 193 -18.49 -15.56 0.19
N VAL A 194 -17.22 -15.87 0.43
CA VAL A 194 -16.85 -17.02 1.29
C VAL A 194 -17.19 -16.71 2.76
N VAL A 195 -16.92 -15.48 3.22
CA VAL A 195 -17.26 -15.07 4.58
C VAL A 195 -18.77 -15.12 4.81
N ASP A 196 -19.57 -14.53 3.91
CA ASP A 196 -21.03 -14.57 4.01
C ASP A 196 -21.56 -16.00 4.04
N LYS A 197 -21.09 -16.84 3.11
CA LYS A 197 -21.47 -18.24 3.07
C LYS A 197 -21.13 -18.96 4.37
N ALA A 198 -19.92 -18.80 4.87
CA ALA A 198 -19.47 -19.47 6.10
C ALA A 198 -20.26 -18.97 7.34
N LEU A 199 -20.55 -17.67 7.44
CA LEU A 199 -21.38 -17.11 8.51
C LEU A 199 -22.78 -17.72 8.50
N VAL A 200 -23.43 -17.81 7.32
CA VAL A 200 -24.75 -18.44 7.16
C VAL A 200 -24.70 -19.92 7.51
N ASP A 201 -23.73 -20.66 6.98
CA ASP A 201 -23.56 -22.11 7.25
C ASP A 201 -23.35 -22.36 8.76
N CYS A 202 -22.68 -21.44 9.46
CA CYS A 202 -22.49 -21.48 10.92
C CYS A 202 -23.67 -20.91 11.74
N GLY A 203 -24.79 -20.56 11.10
CA GLY A 203 -26.05 -20.21 11.76
C GLY A 203 -26.29 -18.72 11.98
N ALA A 204 -25.40 -17.82 11.53
CA ALA A 204 -25.58 -16.39 11.68
C ALA A 204 -26.75 -15.83 10.82
N SER A 205 -27.41 -14.79 11.32
CA SER A 205 -28.54 -14.15 10.67
C SER A 205 -28.10 -12.91 9.89
N ARG A 206 -28.19 -12.97 8.55
CA ARG A 206 -27.89 -11.85 7.68
C ARG A 206 -29.02 -10.82 7.66
N LEU A 207 -28.70 -9.53 7.87
CA LEU A 207 -29.66 -8.43 7.96
C LEU A 207 -29.98 -7.80 6.60
N ALA A 208 -29.00 -7.71 5.72
CA ALA A 208 -29.13 -7.07 4.40
C ALA A 208 -28.41 -7.91 3.34
N PRO A 209 -28.77 -7.77 2.06
CA PRO A 209 -28.00 -8.37 0.96
C PRO A 209 -26.52 -7.97 1.03
N VAL A 210 -25.62 -8.87 0.66
CA VAL A 210 -24.18 -8.59 0.63
C VAL A 210 -23.90 -7.55 -0.43
N GLY A 211 -23.27 -6.45 -0.03
CA GLY A 211 -22.78 -5.44 -0.95
C GLY A 211 -21.46 -5.85 -1.60
N ARG A 212 -21.22 -5.41 -2.83
CA ARG A 212 -19.99 -5.69 -3.59
C ARG A 212 -19.58 -4.47 -4.38
N ALA A 213 -18.42 -3.92 -4.05
CA ALA A 213 -17.85 -2.83 -4.80
C ALA A 213 -17.04 -3.33 -6.00
N ASP A 214 -17.05 -2.58 -7.09
CA ASP A 214 -16.23 -2.84 -8.27
C ASP A 214 -15.28 -1.67 -8.58
N ASP A 215 -14.02 -1.84 -8.21
CA ASP A 215 -12.96 -0.87 -8.46
C ASP A 215 -12.56 -0.80 -9.96
N ALA A 216 -12.83 -1.85 -10.75
CA ALA A 216 -12.49 -1.90 -12.16
C ALA A 216 -13.19 -0.80 -12.99
N VAL A 217 -14.37 -0.39 -12.55
CA VAL A 217 -15.16 0.67 -13.18
C VAL A 217 -15.17 1.97 -12.36
N GLY A 218 -14.33 2.04 -11.31
CA GLY A 218 -14.26 3.21 -10.42
C GLY A 218 -15.51 3.43 -9.56
N ALA A 219 -16.33 2.39 -9.35
CA ALA A 219 -17.62 2.50 -8.69
C ALA A 219 -17.56 2.28 -7.16
N THR A 220 -16.38 2.02 -6.59
CA THR A 220 -16.19 1.59 -5.20
C THR A 220 -16.93 2.45 -4.18
N GLU A 221 -16.85 3.77 -4.28
CA GLU A 221 -17.56 4.70 -3.39
C GLU A 221 -19.07 4.67 -3.60
N GLU A 222 -19.53 4.66 -4.84
CA GLU A 222 -20.97 4.68 -5.17
C GLU A 222 -21.65 3.35 -4.83
N ASP A 223 -20.96 2.22 -5.02
CA ASP A 223 -21.46 0.91 -4.62
C ASP A 223 -21.62 0.84 -3.09
N PHE A 224 -20.65 1.41 -2.35
CA PHE A 224 -20.75 1.50 -0.91
C PHE A 224 -21.90 2.40 -0.47
N LEU A 225 -22.09 3.56 -1.10
CA LEU A 225 -23.21 4.46 -0.81
C LEU A 225 -24.55 3.78 -1.05
N SER A 226 -24.71 3.09 -2.18
CA SER A 226 -25.94 2.38 -2.52
C SER A 226 -26.27 1.29 -1.51
N TRP A 227 -25.28 0.46 -1.15
CA TRP A 227 -25.44 -0.59 -0.15
C TRP A 227 -25.75 -0.02 1.25
N LYS A 228 -25.11 1.06 1.62
CA LYS A 228 -25.33 1.76 2.89
C LYS A 228 -26.76 2.29 2.99
N ASP A 229 -27.28 2.89 1.91
CA ASP A 229 -28.67 3.36 1.86
C ASP A 229 -29.68 2.21 2.02
N ASP A 230 -29.40 1.03 1.44
CA ASP A 230 -30.22 -0.15 1.64
C ASP A 230 -30.13 -0.68 3.09
N LEU A 231 -28.94 -0.66 3.69
CA LEU A 231 -28.75 -1.02 5.09
C LEU A 231 -29.54 -0.08 6.02
N TYR A 232 -29.60 1.21 5.73
CA TYR A 232 -30.39 2.18 6.51
C TYR A 232 -31.89 1.93 6.40
N LYS A 233 -32.39 1.44 5.24
CA LYS A 233 -33.78 0.98 5.12
C LYS A 233 -34.07 -0.15 6.08
N VAL A 234 -33.19 -1.15 6.16
CA VAL A 234 -33.34 -2.26 7.13
C VAL A 234 -33.40 -1.73 8.57
N PHE A 235 -32.56 -0.75 8.90
CA PHE A 235 -32.57 -0.16 10.25
C PHE A 235 -33.89 0.56 10.57
N ARG A 236 -34.44 1.32 9.61
CA ARG A 236 -35.75 2.00 9.78
C ARG A 236 -36.91 1.01 9.77
N ASP A 237 -36.95 0.14 8.74
CA ASP A 237 -38.15 -0.61 8.38
C ASP A 237 -38.26 -1.91 9.16
N ASP A 238 -37.15 -2.64 9.38
CA ASP A 238 -37.11 -3.93 10.06
C ASP A 238 -36.75 -3.79 11.54
N LEU A 239 -35.73 -3.00 11.87
CA LEU A 239 -35.29 -2.77 13.25
C LEU A 239 -36.08 -1.66 13.95
N LYS A 240 -36.93 -0.90 13.23
CA LYS A 240 -37.79 0.17 13.75
C LYS A 240 -37.01 1.28 14.45
N LEU A 241 -35.78 1.55 14.01
CA LEU A 241 -34.98 2.65 14.54
C LEU A 241 -35.41 3.98 13.91
N GLN A 242 -35.44 5.02 14.71
CA GLN A 242 -35.72 6.36 14.23
C GLN A 242 -34.47 6.93 13.55
N GLU A 243 -34.64 7.42 12.32
CA GLU A 243 -33.55 8.11 11.61
C GLU A 243 -33.61 9.63 11.89
N HIS A 244 -32.44 10.21 12.18
CA HIS A 244 -32.25 11.63 12.45
C HIS A 244 -31.45 12.30 11.32
N GLU A 245 -31.57 13.61 11.21
CA GLU A 245 -30.74 14.40 10.31
C GLU A 245 -29.28 14.36 10.77
N VAL A 246 -28.37 14.15 9.83
CA VAL A 246 -26.93 14.03 10.13
C VAL A 246 -26.36 15.41 10.43
N VAL A 247 -25.97 15.62 11.67
CA VAL A 247 -25.16 16.75 12.10
C VAL A 247 -23.79 16.25 12.49
N HIS A 248 -22.74 16.94 12.07
CA HIS A 248 -21.39 16.52 12.44
C HIS A 248 -21.16 16.65 13.94
N GLU A 249 -20.91 15.54 14.57
CA GLU A 249 -20.42 15.44 15.94
C GLU A 249 -18.98 14.96 15.88
N PRO A 250 -18.01 15.75 16.39
CA PRO A 250 -16.61 15.36 16.33
C PRO A 250 -16.34 14.14 17.23
N SER A 251 -15.63 13.15 16.70
CA SER A 251 -15.08 12.04 17.49
C SER A 251 -13.65 12.31 17.96
N LEU A 252 -13.04 13.38 17.44
CA LEU A 252 -11.70 13.84 17.74
C LEU A 252 -11.74 15.30 18.25
N ALA A 253 -10.98 15.60 19.29
CA ALA A 253 -10.63 16.94 19.68
C ALA A 253 -9.28 17.33 19.08
N VAL A 254 -9.23 18.46 18.39
CA VAL A 254 -8.00 19.06 17.87
C VAL A 254 -7.74 20.35 18.66
N VAL A 255 -6.65 20.39 19.40
CA VAL A 255 -6.31 21.50 20.28
C VAL A 255 -4.97 22.06 19.89
N GLU A 256 -4.90 23.38 19.71
CA GLU A 256 -3.63 24.08 19.51
C GLU A 256 -2.90 24.22 20.84
N ASP A 257 -1.60 23.99 20.81
CA ASP A 257 -0.73 24.04 21.98
C ASP A 257 0.61 24.69 21.65
N GLU A 258 0.65 26.01 21.77
CA GLU A 258 1.84 26.81 21.51
C GLU A 258 2.98 26.57 22.50
N SER A 259 2.77 25.80 23.58
CA SER A 259 3.80 25.43 24.54
C SER A 259 4.73 24.33 24.04
N LEU A 260 4.35 23.62 22.96
CA LEU A 260 5.15 22.55 22.36
C LEU A 260 6.24 23.11 21.46
N GLU A 261 7.43 22.55 21.59
CA GLU A 261 8.59 22.87 20.76
C GLU A 261 8.58 22.05 19.46
N PRO A 262 9.21 22.52 18.35
CA PRO A 262 9.28 21.77 17.09
C PRO A 262 9.83 20.35 17.23
N GLN A 263 10.69 20.08 18.21
CA GLN A 263 11.25 18.77 18.51
C GLN A 263 10.23 17.78 19.10
N ASP A 264 9.16 18.29 19.67
CA ASP A 264 8.09 17.46 20.24
C ASP A 264 7.09 16.99 19.18
N LEU A 265 7.16 17.58 17.97
CA LEU A 265 6.19 17.35 16.92
C LEU A 265 6.57 16.19 16.01
N HIS A 266 5.56 15.45 15.59
CA HIS A 266 5.63 14.61 14.41
C HIS A 266 5.46 15.51 13.17
N ILE A 267 6.52 15.63 12.37
CA ILE A 267 6.61 16.62 11.29
C ILE A 267 6.54 16.03 9.88
N GLY A 268 6.07 14.78 9.73
CA GLY A 268 5.82 14.17 8.42
C GLY A 268 6.50 12.83 8.20
N GLU A 269 7.19 12.29 9.19
CA GLU A 269 7.69 10.92 9.16
C GLU A 269 6.52 9.92 9.12
N PRO A 270 6.46 9.03 8.12
CA PRO A 270 5.40 8.04 8.06
C PRO A 270 5.60 6.96 9.13
N VAL A 271 4.50 6.51 9.72
CA VAL A 271 4.51 5.50 10.78
C VAL A 271 3.67 4.30 10.34
N HIS A 272 4.18 3.09 10.57
CA HIS A 272 3.36 1.89 10.51
C HIS A 272 2.44 1.86 11.73
N LEU A 273 1.20 2.25 11.57
CA LEU A 273 0.18 2.20 12.63
C LEU A 273 -0.36 0.78 12.85
N ILE A 274 0.52 -0.21 12.89
CA ILE A 274 0.15 -1.58 13.28
C ILE A 274 0.34 -1.67 14.79
N GLU A 275 -0.65 -1.27 15.53
CA GLU A 275 -0.81 -1.63 16.94
C GLU A 275 -1.47 -3.01 16.99
N GLY A 276 -0.68 -4.01 17.21
CA GLY A 276 -1.12 -5.38 17.45
C GLY A 276 0.10 -6.27 17.60
N SER A 277 0.05 -7.24 18.47
CA SER A 277 1.14 -8.15 18.85
C SER A 277 1.72 -9.04 17.73
N GLY A 278 1.35 -8.80 16.49
CA GLY A 278 1.93 -9.40 15.30
C GLY A 278 2.64 -8.32 14.49
N LYS A 279 3.98 -8.18 14.66
CA LYS A 279 4.79 -7.50 13.65
C LYS A 279 4.42 -8.15 12.31
N SER A 280 3.78 -7.41 11.41
CA SER A 280 3.60 -7.91 10.05
C SER A 280 4.98 -8.26 9.51
N THR A 281 5.28 -9.55 9.40
CA THR A 281 6.57 -10.02 8.85
C THR A 281 6.70 -9.68 7.36
N ALA A 282 5.63 -9.14 6.77
CA ALA A 282 5.57 -8.76 5.36
C ALA A 282 6.27 -7.43 5.08
N ASN A 283 6.29 -6.48 6.02
CA ASN A 283 6.86 -5.15 5.82
C ASN A 283 8.14 -4.95 6.62
N SER A 284 9.15 -4.33 5.99
CA SER A 284 10.33 -3.83 6.71
C SER A 284 10.02 -2.52 7.44
N ALA A 285 10.94 -2.04 8.30
CA ALA A 285 10.85 -0.69 8.83
C ALA A 285 10.85 0.35 7.70
N ILE A 286 10.09 1.45 7.88
CA ILE A 286 10.14 2.61 7.00
C ILE A 286 11.45 3.36 7.26
N LYS A 287 12.13 3.75 6.18
CA LYS A 287 13.39 4.52 6.27
C LYS A 287 13.40 5.59 5.18
N ALA A 288 14.14 6.66 5.42
CA ALA A 288 14.59 7.58 4.38
C ALA A 288 15.70 6.87 3.59
N LEU A 289 15.40 6.49 2.34
CA LEU A 289 16.30 5.76 1.45
C LEU A 289 16.74 6.66 0.30
N LYS A 290 18.04 6.66 -0.01
CA LYS A 290 18.60 7.50 -1.06
C LYS A 290 18.35 6.93 -2.44
N ILE A 291 17.89 7.76 -3.37
CA ILE A 291 17.90 7.45 -4.79
C ILE A 291 19.31 7.77 -5.33
N LYS A 292 20.04 6.71 -5.73
CA LYS A 292 21.42 6.83 -6.24
C LYS A 292 21.47 7.24 -7.69
N ASN A 293 20.53 6.72 -8.48
CA ASN A 293 20.49 6.93 -9.91
C ASN A 293 19.03 7.02 -10.38
N ALA A 294 18.79 7.88 -11.34
CA ALA A 294 17.51 8.06 -11.99
C ALA A 294 17.72 8.25 -13.49
N ARG A 295 17.03 7.47 -14.33
CA ARG A 295 17.08 7.64 -15.79
C ARG A 295 15.71 7.44 -16.44
N SER A 296 15.48 8.14 -17.55
CA SER A 296 14.31 7.91 -18.39
C SER A 296 14.44 6.59 -19.17
N LEU A 297 13.32 5.91 -19.32
CA LEU A 297 13.20 4.66 -20.09
C LEU A 297 12.39 4.85 -21.40
N PHE A 298 11.70 5.97 -21.55
CA PHE A 298 10.99 6.32 -22.78
C PHE A 298 11.79 7.32 -23.60
N SER A 299 11.69 7.20 -24.92
CA SER A 299 12.42 8.03 -25.87
C SER A 299 11.58 9.21 -26.40
N SER A 300 10.24 9.10 -26.37
CA SER A 300 9.35 10.13 -26.93
C SER A 300 8.92 11.16 -25.89
N PRO A 301 8.72 12.43 -26.31
CA PRO A 301 8.13 13.44 -25.45
C PRO A 301 6.64 13.16 -25.16
N GLY A 302 6.17 13.60 -24.00
CA GLY A 302 4.75 13.51 -23.59
C GLY A 302 4.37 12.27 -22.78
N ARG A 303 5.27 11.27 -22.66
CA ARG A 303 5.13 10.14 -21.74
C ARG A 303 6.45 9.93 -21.03
N SER A 304 6.42 9.63 -19.74
CA SER A 304 7.63 9.40 -18.97
C SER A 304 7.56 8.06 -18.24
N CYS A 305 8.69 7.35 -18.26
CA CYS A 305 8.89 6.15 -17.46
C CYS A 305 10.30 6.20 -16.88
N LEU A 306 10.43 6.02 -15.59
CA LEU A 306 11.67 6.17 -14.84
C LEU A 306 12.19 4.81 -14.40
N HIS A 307 13.51 4.68 -14.45
CA HIS A 307 14.26 3.70 -13.66
C HIS A 307 14.92 4.41 -12.51
N LEU A 308 14.71 3.92 -11.29
CA LEU A 308 15.26 4.49 -10.06
C LEU A 308 16.01 3.41 -9.29
N ASP A 309 17.30 3.65 -8.99
CA ASP A 309 18.10 2.81 -8.10
C ASP A 309 18.07 3.37 -6.68
N VAL A 310 17.67 2.55 -5.72
CA VAL A 310 17.50 2.95 -4.32
C VAL A 310 18.56 2.28 -3.46
N ASP A 311 19.20 3.03 -2.58
CA ASP A 311 20.22 2.53 -1.66
C ASP A 311 19.59 2.11 -0.32
N LEU A 312 19.69 0.83 0.03
CA LEU A 312 19.30 0.34 1.35
C LEU A 312 20.34 0.64 2.45
N GLY A 313 21.47 1.25 2.05
CA GLY A 313 22.58 1.56 2.96
C GLY A 313 23.22 0.32 3.59
N ASN A 314 24.03 0.57 4.61
CA ASN A 314 24.72 -0.49 5.36
C ASN A 314 23.83 -1.14 6.45
N SER A 315 22.56 -0.75 6.55
CA SER A 315 21.64 -1.35 7.51
C SER A 315 21.45 -2.83 7.25
N SER A 316 21.81 -3.68 8.21
CA SER A 316 21.52 -5.13 8.17
C SER A 316 20.03 -5.44 8.33
N GLN A 317 19.23 -4.44 8.74
CA GLN A 317 17.82 -4.60 9.07
C GLN A 317 16.90 -4.60 7.85
N ILE A 318 17.32 -3.99 6.70
CA ILE A 318 16.52 -3.94 5.49
C ILE A 318 17.19 -4.81 4.42
N THR A 319 16.43 -5.81 3.98
CA THR A 319 16.80 -6.70 2.89
C THR A 319 15.59 -6.96 2.01
N TYR A 320 15.84 -7.23 0.73
CA TYR A 320 14.79 -7.64 -0.19
C TYR A 320 15.14 -8.97 -0.86
N LYS A 321 14.16 -9.61 -1.44
CA LYS A 321 14.32 -10.77 -2.31
C LYS A 321 13.74 -10.44 -3.67
N THR A 322 14.33 -10.97 -4.72
CA THR A 322 13.79 -10.86 -6.08
C THR A 322 12.29 -11.20 -6.11
N GLY A 323 11.48 -10.32 -6.70
CA GLY A 323 10.02 -10.39 -6.71
C GLY A 323 9.33 -9.74 -5.49
N ASP A 324 10.06 -9.05 -4.59
CA ASP A 324 9.46 -8.18 -3.57
C ASP A 324 9.06 -6.82 -4.18
N HIS A 325 8.33 -6.02 -3.41
CA HIS A 325 7.95 -4.66 -3.77
C HIS A 325 8.69 -3.63 -2.92
N LEU A 326 8.96 -2.47 -3.51
CA LEU A 326 9.32 -1.26 -2.80
C LEU A 326 8.06 -0.40 -2.63
N ALA A 327 7.74 -0.07 -1.40
CA ALA A 327 6.67 0.84 -1.05
C ALA A 327 7.23 2.25 -0.85
N VAL A 328 6.71 3.23 -1.58
CA VAL A 328 7.15 4.64 -1.51
C VAL A 328 6.03 5.50 -0.95
N TRP A 329 6.33 6.30 0.05
CA TRP A 329 5.40 7.24 0.66
C TRP A 329 5.41 8.56 -0.14
N PRO A 330 4.24 9.02 -0.61
CA PRO A 330 4.13 10.26 -1.37
C PRO A 330 4.20 11.49 -0.49
N ILE A 331 4.49 12.64 -1.12
CA ILE A 331 4.32 13.98 -0.57
C ILE A 331 3.25 14.68 -1.41
N ASN A 332 2.31 15.37 -0.79
CA ASN A 332 1.34 16.18 -1.51
C ASN A 332 2.01 17.42 -2.14
N PRO A 333 1.64 17.80 -3.37
CA PRO A 333 2.23 18.96 -4.05
C PRO A 333 1.93 20.26 -3.33
N ASP A 334 2.87 21.20 -3.39
CA ASP A 334 2.79 22.50 -2.73
C ASP A 334 1.52 23.26 -3.09
N GLN A 335 1.12 23.23 -4.37
CA GLN A 335 -0.06 23.93 -4.87
C GLN A 335 -1.36 23.48 -4.20
N GLU A 336 -1.51 22.17 -3.93
CA GLU A 336 -2.71 21.65 -3.28
C GLU A 336 -2.71 21.93 -1.77
N VAL A 337 -1.53 21.87 -1.12
CA VAL A 337 -1.36 22.24 0.28
C VAL A 337 -1.67 23.72 0.50
N GLU A 338 -1.05 24.61 -0.29
CA GLU A 338 -1.28 26.06 -0.21
C GLU A 338 -2.74 26.43 -0.49
N ARG A 339 -3.35 25.77 -1.49
CA ARG A 339 -4.76 25.98 -1.82
C ARG A 339 -5.66 25.67 -0.63
N LEU A 340 -5.43 24.50 -0.02
CA LEU A 340 -6.26 24.04 1.09
C LEU A 340 -6.07 24.93 2.32
N LEU A 341 -4.83 25.28 2.67
CA LEU A 341 -4.53 26.22 3.75
C LEU A 341 -5.20 27.58 3.55
N ASN A 342 -5.12 28.11 2.31
CA ASN A 342 -5.69 29.43 1.98
C ASN A 342 -7.22 29.42 2.08
N VAL A 343 -7.89 28.43 1.50
CA VAL A 343 -9.38 28.40 1.49
C VAL A 343 -9.96 28.16 2.89
N LEU A 344 -9.21 27.47 3.77
CA LEU A 344 -9.55 27.26 5.19
C LEU A 344 -9.14 28.41 6.10
N GLY A 345 -8.36 29.41 5.61
CA GLY A 345 -7.86 30.51 6.43
C GLY A 345 -6.79 30.09 7.44
N LEU A 346 -6.04 29.03 7.14
CA LEU A 346 -5.03 28.44 8.03
C LEU A 346 -3.58 28.81 7.65
N SER A 347 -3.37 29.64 6.63
CA SER A 347 -2.04 29.98 6.12
C SER A 347 -1.10 30.56 7.19
N GLU A 348 -1.57 31.48 8.02
CA GLU A 348 -0.79 32.09 9.10
C GLU A 348 -0.61 31.16 10.32
N ARG A 349 -1.47 30.17 10.46
CA ARG A 349 -1.50 29.24 11.60
C ARG A 349 -0.95 27.86 11.25
N ARG A 350 -0.38 27.71 10.05
CA ARG A 350 0.07 26.41 9.50
C ARG A 350 1.05 25.64 10.40
N ASN A 351 1.91 26.37 11.11
CA ASN A 351 2.98 25.82 11.94
C ASN A 351 2.63 25.76 13.43
N ILE A 352 1.45 26.24 13.85
CA ILE A 352 1.04 26.12 15.24
C ILE A 352 0.89 24.65 15.59
N PRO A 353 1.53 24.19 16.70
CA PRO A 353 1.37 22.81 17.14
C PRO A 353 -0.07 22.47 17.47
N ILE A 354 -0.51 21.28 17.06
CA ILE A 354 -1.83 20.74 17.36
C ILE A 354 -1.70 19.36 17.99
N SER A 355 -2.48 19.11 19.03
CA SER A 355 -2.69 17.80 19.64
C SER A 355 -4.04 17.24 19.22
N ILE A 356 -4.06 15.97 18.80
CA ILE A 356 -5.27 15.27 18.34
C ILE A 356 -5.59 14.19 19.35
N ASN A 357 -6.74 14.31 20.01
CA ASN A 357 -7.19 13.39 21.06
C ASN A 357 -8.53 12.75 20.67
N ALA A 358 -8.72 11.48 21.00
CA ALA A 358 -9.98 10.81 20.84
C ALA A 358 -10.97 11.28 21.93
N LEU A 359 -12.20 11.60 21.54
CA LEU A 359 -13.28 11.93 22.48
C LEU A 359 -14.03 10.69 22.98
N ASP A 360 -13.89 9.56 22.29
CA ASP A 360 -14.44 8.26 22.67
C ASP A 360 -13.32 7.23 22.76
N ALA A 361 -13.29 6.43 23.83
CA ALA A 361 -12.29 5.37 24.07
C ALA A 361 -12.28 4.26 22.98
N ALA A 362 -13.33 4.15 22.16
CA ALA A 362 -13.38 3.24 21.01
C ALA A 362 -12.70 3.82 19.77
N VAL A 363 -12.51 5.13 19.70
CA VAL A 363 -11.90 5.81 18.56
C VAL A 363 -10.38 5.78 18.71
N LYS A 364 -9.69 5.37 17.65
CA LYS A 364 -8.22 5.40 17.60
C LYS A 364 -7.75 6.61 16.81
N VAL A 365 -6.87 7.41 17.39
CA VAL A 365 -6.16 8.46 16.65
C VAL A 365 -5.15 7.79 15.74
N ARG A 366 -5.33 7.95 14.43
CA ARG A 366 -4.54 7.27 13.39
C ARG A 366 -3.50 8.18 12.74
N ILE A 367 -3.38 9.40 13.19
CA ILE A 367 -2.41 10.38 12.74
C ILE A 367 -1.41 10.60 13.87
N PRO A 368 -0.10 10.63 13.57
CA PRO A 368 0.90 10.99 14.57
C PRO A 368 0.60 12.35 15.21
N THR A 369 0.62 12.41 16.54
CA THR A 369 0.30 13.60 17.31
C THR A 369 1.25 13.72 18.52
N PRO A 370 1.69 14.93 18.91
CA PRO A 370 1.34 16.22 18.35
C PRO A 370 1.98 16.48 16.97
N THR A 371 1.38 17.36 16.16
CA THR A 371 1.82 17.74 14.82
C THR A 371 1.45 19.19 14.52
N ASN A 372 1.41 19.62 13.25
CA ASN A 372 0.85 20.88 12.81
C ASN A 372 0.03 20.73 11.52
N VAL A 373 -0.69 21.78 11.13
CA VAL A 373 -1.61 21.71 9.98
C VAL A 373 -0.87 21.56 8.64
N GLU A 374 0.28 22.20 8.50
CA GLU A 374 1.15 22.06 7.32
C GLU A 374 1.53 20.59 7.11
N THR A 375 2.02 19.97 8.16
CA THR A 375 2.41 18.56 8.17
C THR A 375 1.24 17.63 7.90
N LEU A 376 0.09 17.92 8.51
CA LEU A 376 -1.14 17.15 8.33
C LEU A 376 -1.53 17.06 6.85
N PHE A 377 -1.56 18.20 6.15
CA PHE A 377 -1.97 18.27 4.75
C PHE A 377 -0.85 17.84 3.78
N ARG A 378 0.40 18.03 4.12
CA ARG A 378 1.52 17.68 3.23
C ARG A 378 1.86 16.20 3.25
N TYR A 379 1.76 15.53 4.40
CA TYR A 379 2.29 14.17 4.57
C TYR A 379 1.27 13.14 5.06
N TYR A 380 0.28 13.54 5.86
CA TYR A 380 -0.55 12.55 6.55
C TYR A 380 -1.92 12.31 5.92
N LEU A 381 -2.50 13.29 5.25
CA LEU A 381 -3.80 13.16 4.59
C LEU A 381 -3.67 13.11 3.06
N GLU A 382 -4.52 12.33 2.41
CA GLU A 382 -4.66 12.29 0.96
C GLU A 382 -5.60 13.43 0.52
N ILE A 383 -5.02 14.57 0.14
CA ILE A 383 -5.77 15.77 -0.24
C ILE A 383 -5.92 15.93 -1.76
N CYS A 384 -5.28 15.04 -2.55
CA CYS A 384 -5.23 15.10 -4.00
C CYS A 384 -6.25 14.21 -4.70
N ALA A 385 -6.88 13.29 -3.96
CA ALA A 385 -7.95 12.44 -4.50
C ALA A 385 -9.23 13.25 -4.75
N ALA A 386 -10.04 12.79 -5.70
CA ALA A 386 -11.39 13.33 -5.89
C ALA A 386 -12.23 13.11 -4.62
N VAL A 387 -13.00 14.14 -4.23
CA VAL A 387 -13.82 14.08 -3.02
C VAL A 387 -15.00 13.12 -3.25
N PRO A 388 -15.25 12.14 -2.38
CA PRO A 388 -16.43 11.28 -2.50
C PRO A 388 -17.73 12.07 -2.41
N ARG A 389 -18.74 11.65 -3.17
CA ARG A 389 -20.05 12.35 -3.24
C ARG A 389 -20.71 12.55 -1.86
N ASP A 390 -20.56 11.59 -0.99
CA ASP A 390 -21.04 11.66 0.39
C ASP A 390 -20.35 12.75 1.22
N ALA A 391 -19.02 12.85 1.07
CA ALA A 391 -18.25 13.91 1.72
C ALA A 391 -18.61 15.29 1.15
N VAL A 392 -18.93 15.41 -0.15
CA VAL A 392 -19.46 16.66 -0.74
C VAL A 392 -20.76 17.09 -0.06
N ARG A 393 -21.67 16.15 0.19
CA ARG A 393 -22.92 16.44 0.93
C ARG A 393 -22.64 16.86 2.39
N GLY A 394 -21.71 16.16 3.04
CA GLY A 394 -21.31 16.47 4.41
C GLY A 394 -20.70 17.87 4.56
N LEU A 395 -19.95 18.35 3.58
CA LEU A 395 -19.37 19.68 3.57
C LEU A 395 -20.44 20.81 3.52
N ALA A 396 -21.63 20.53 2.99
CA ALA A 396 -22.70 21.51 2.87
C ALA A 396 -23.16 22.09 4.21
N GLN A 397 -22.96 21.38 5.33
CA GLN A 397 -23.29 21.88 6.68
C GLN A 397 -22.38 23.03 7.14
N PHE A 398 -21.18 23.13 6.58
CA PHE A 398 -20.20 24.18 6.90
C PHE A 398 -20.15 25.29 5.84
N ALA A 399 -21.05 25.26 4.88
CA ALA A 399 -21.03 26.21 3.76
C ALA A 399 -21.11 27.67 4.24
N PRO A 400 -20.23 28.55 3.74
CA PRO A 400 -20.17 29.94 4.17
C PRO A 400 -21.41 30.76 3.74
N SER A 401 -22.14 30.25 2.73
CA SER A 401 -23.32 30.92 2.20
C SER A 401 -24.38 29.94 1.73
N PRO A 402 -25.63 30.38 1.57
CA PRO A 402 -26.69 29.58 0.97
C PRO A 402 -26.39 29.11 -0.46
N ALA A 403 -25.69 29.91 -1.28
CA ALA A 403 -25.34 29.57 -2.64
C ALA A 403 -24.24 28.46 -2.67
N SER A 404 -23.20 28.58 -1.85
CA SER A 404 -22.19 27.52 -1.66
C SER A 404 -22.83 26.22 -1.17
N LYS A 405 -23.78 26.31 -0.23
CA LYS A 405 -24.53 25.15 0.29
C LYS A 405 -25.31 24.46 -0.83
N GLU A 406 -26.05 25.25 -1.62
CA GLU A 406 -26.86 24.71 -2.71
C GLU A 406 -26.02 24.00 -3.77
N ILE A 407 -24.85 24.55 -4.13
CA ILE A 407 -23.91 23.89 -5.06
C ILE A 407 -23.49 22.52 -4.54
N LEU A 408 -23.05 22.44 -3.28
CA LEU A 408 -22.60 21.17 -2.70
C LEU A 408 -23.73 20.15 -2.60
N LEU A 409 -24.93 20.59 -2.21
CA LEU A 409 -26.10 19.71 -2.15
C LEU A 409 -26.52 19.22 -3.54
N ASN A 410 -26.48 20.08 -4.56
CA ASN A 410 -26.81 19.70 -5.94
C ASN A 410 -25.77 18.72 -6.52
N LEU A 411 -24.48 18.96 -6.30
CA LEU A 411 -23.42 18.02 -6.71
C LEU A 411 -23.55 16.68 -5.97
N GLY A 412 -23.87 16.71 -4.68
CA GLY A 412 -23.96 15.49 -3.86
C GLY A 412 -25.28 14.72 -4.01
N ARG A 413 -26.31 15.29 -4.64
CA ARG A 413 -27.65 14.68 -4.71
C ARG A 413 -27.72 13.48 -5.65
N ASP A 414 -27.15 13.62 -6.82
CA ASP A 414 -27.33 12.69 -7.94
C ASP A 414 -26.01 12.10 -8.40
N LYS A 415 -25.97 10.77 -8.53
CA LYS A 415 -24.77 10.01 -8.93
C LYS A 415 -24.29 10.38 -10.33
N ASP A 416 -25.22 10.43 -11.29
CA ASP A 416 -24.88 10.60 -12.70
C ASP A 416 -24.42 12.04 -12.98
N ASN A 417 -25.06 13.01 -12.34
CA ASN A 417 -24.64 14.41 -12.38
C ASN A 417 -23.25 14.59 -11.78
N TYR A 418 -22.96 13.96 -10.65
CA TYR A 418 -21.63 14.03 -10.03
C TYR A 418 -20.56 13.36 -10.88
N ALA A 419 -20.84 12.18 -11.44
CA ALA A 419 -19.94 11.49 -12.36
C ALA A 419 -19.65 12.30 -13.64
N ALA A 420 -20.69 12.91 -14.22
CA ALA A 420 -20.54 13.80 -15.38
C ALA A 420 -19.70 15.04 -15.05
N PHE A 421 -19.89 15.59 -13.84
CA PHE A 421 -19.11 16.72 -13.37
C PHE A 421 -17.63 16.35 -13.18
N LEU A 422 -17.33 15.21 -12.55
CA LEU A 422 -15.95 14.71 -12.39
C LEU A 422 -15.30 14.32 -13.73
N ALA A 423 -16.08 13.91 -14.72
CA ALA A 423 -15.56 13.62 -16.06
C ALA A 423 -14.91 14.85 -16.72
N SER A 424 -15.35 16.05 -16.35
CA SER A 424 -14.84 17.33 -16.86
C SER A 424 -13.92 18.06 -15.89
N ASN A 425 -13.93 17.68 -14.60
CA ASN A 425 -13.28 18.40 -13.54
C ASN A 425 -12.57 17.44 -12.58
N HIS A 426 -11.27 17.63 -12.37
CA HIS A 426 -10.58 16.97 -11.26
C HIS A 426 -10.62 17.89 -10.04
N LEU A 427 -11.53 17.59 -9.12
CA LEU A 427 -11.71 18.36 -7.89
C LEU A 427 -11.10 17.64 -6.69
N THR A 428 -9.93 18.11 -6.30
CA THR A 428 -9.36 17.89 -4.98
C THR A 428 -10.21 18.61 -3.93
N ILE A 429 -10.03 18.29 -2.65
CA ILE A 429 -10.78 18.97 -1.59
C ILE A 429 -10.64 20.51 -1.66
N GLY A 430 -9.41 21.02 -1.85
CA GLY A 430 -9.15 22.45 -1.97
C GLY A 430 -9.87 23.07 -3.18
N LYS A 431 -9.80 22.42 -4.36
CA LYS A 431 -10.48 22.89 -5.58
C LYS A 431 -12.00 22.87 -5.44
N LEU A 432 -12.56 21.86 -4.78
CA LEU A 432 -14.00 21.78 -4.53
C LEU A 432 -14.49 22.97 -3.66
N LEU A 433 -13.76 23.25 -2.58
CA LEU A 433 -14.08 24.35 -1.70
C LEU A 433 -13.97 25.72 -2.40
N GLU A 434 -12.92 25.93 -3.21
CA GLU A 434 -12.80 27.12 -4.05
C GLU A 434 -13.95 27.25 -5.07
N TYR A 435 -14.31 26.12 -5.71
CA TYR A 435 -15.40 26.09 -6.68
C TYR A 435 -16.73 26.51 -6.04
N ALA A 436 -17.05 25.96 -4.88
CA ALA A 436 -18.27 26.30 -4.16
C ALA A 436 -18.26 27.76 -3.63
N ALA A 437 -17.10 28.28 -3.18
CA ALA A 437 -17.00 29.66 -2.70
C ALA A 437 -17.17 30.69 -3.81
N LYS A 438 -16.73 30.40 -5.04
CA LYS A 438 -16.87 31.33 -6.20
C LYS A 438 -18.31 31.65 -6.58
N ALA A 439 -19.29 30.84 -6.15
CA ALA A 439 -20.70 31.10 -6.40
C ALA A 439 -21.19 32.46 -5.90
N ASP A 440 -20.59 32.95 -4.84
CA ASP A 440 -20.99 34.24 -4.22
C ASP A 440 -20.26 35.43 -4.81
N GLY A 441 -19.34 35.25 -5.77
CA GLY A 441 -18.47 36.28 -6.31
C GLY A 441 -17.47 36.84 -5.30
N ASN A 442 -17.31 36.20 -4.15
CA ASN A 442 -16.42 36.61 -3.07
C ASN A 442 -15.02 36.03 -3.20
N ALA A 443 -14.08 36.61 -2.45
CA ALA A 443 -12.73 36.07 -2.34
C ALA A 443 -12.76 34.66 -1.77
N THR A 444 -11.96 33.74 -2.32
CA THR A 444 -11.89 32.34 -1.86
C THR A 444 -11.05 32.18 -0.60
N SER A 445 -10.20 33.17 -0.28
CA SER A 445 -9.35 33.13 0.91
C SER A 445 -10.18 33.13 2.18
N SER A 446 -9.89 32.16 3.07
CA SER A 446 -10.57 31.97 4.36
C SER A 446 -12.08 31.76 4.28
N ALA A 447 -12.63 31.49 3.09
CA ALA A 447 -14.08 31.31 2.90
C ALA A 447 -14.64 30.17 3.72
N TRP A 448 -13.84 29.13 3.97
CA TRP A 448 -14.24 27.91 4.67
C TRP A 448 -13.59 27.76 6.06
N SER A 449 -13.24 28.88 6.70
CA SER A 449 -12.65 28.88 8.05
C SER A 449 -13.53 28.25 9.14
N GLY A 450 -14.81 28.05 8.86
CA GLY A 450 -15.75 27.35 9.74
C GLY A 450 -15.67 25.82 9.72
N ILE A 451 -14.89 25.20 8.82
CA ILE A 451 -14.72 23.74 8.81
C ILE A 451 -13.78 23.33 9.96
N PRO A 452 -14.22 22.49 10.91
CA PRO A 452 -13.34 21.99 11.96
C PRO A 452 -12.24 21.09 11.38
N LEU A 453 -11.01 21.18 11.89
CA LEU A 453 -9.93 20.26 11.50
C LEU A 453 -10.28 18.79 11.81
N SER A 454 -11.03 18.54 12.91
CA SER A 454 -11.52 17.19 13.22
C SER A 454 -12.34 16.60 12.08
N TYR A 455 -13.22 17.39 11.44
CA TYR A 455 -14.00 16.93 10.29
C TYR A 455 -13.12 16.48 9.11
N LEU A 456 -12.09 17.26 8.79
CA LEU A 456 -11.15 16.91 7.70
C LEU A 456 -10.35 15.65 8.04
N ILE A 457 -9.87 15.52 9.27
CA ILE A 457 -9.12 14.35 9.74
C ILE A 457 -9.99 13.08 9.72
N GLU A 458 -11.27 13.22 10.04
CA GLU A 458 -12.23 12.11 10.07
C GLU A 458 -12.74 11.72 8.68
N THR A 459 -12.75 12.66 7.73
CA THR A 459 -13.35 12.47 6.40
C THR A 459 -12.33 12.12 5.32
N LEU A 460 -11.16 12.77 5.34
CA LEU A 460 -10.12 12.54 4.34
C LEU A 460 -9.38 11.24 4.62
N PRO A 461 -9.06 10.45 3.58
CA PRO A 461 -8.22 9.28 3.74
C PRO A 461 -6.82 9.68 4.21
N ARG A 462 -6.17 8.79 4.94
CA ARG A 462 -4.74 8.93 5.26
C ARG A 462 -3.89 8.64 4.03
N SER A 463 -2.78 9.36 3.92
CA SER A 463 -1.76 9.06 2.92
C SER A 463 -1.29 7.61 3.04
N GLN A 464 -1.20 6.91 1.92
CA GLN A 464 -0.79 5.51 1.83
C GLN A 464 0.42 5.39 0.90
N PRO A 465 1.33 4.43 1.13
CA PRO A 465 2.43 4.18 0.21
C PRO A 465 1.93 3.58 -1.11
N ARG A 466 2.68 3.79 -2.18
CA ARG A 466 2.47 3.12 -3.48
C ARG A 466 3.52 2.05 -3.68
N TYR A 467 3.09 0.89 -4.15
CA TYR A 467 3.93 -0.30 -4.29
C TYR A 467 4.43 -0.44 -5.71
N TYR A 468 5.74 -0.67 -5.84
CA TYR A 468 6.41 -0.87 -7.12
C TYR A 468 7.16 -2.20 -7.08
N SER A 469 6.93 -3.06 -8.08
CA SER A 469 7.67 -4.32 -8.20
C SER A 469 9.16 -4.02 -8.43
N ILE A 470 10.02 -4.65 -7.65
CA ILE A 470 11.47 -4.42 -7.74
C ILE A 470 11.98 -5.03 -9.05
N SER A 471 12.69 -4.22 -9.85
CA SER A 471 13.21 -4.56 -11.16
C SER A 471 14.69 -5.05 -11.16
N SER A 472 15.30 -5.17 -9.98
CA SER A 472 16.67 -5.71 -9.81
C SER A 472 16.67 -7.03 -9.04
N SER A 473 17.67 -7.88 -9.33
CA SER A 473 17.87 -9.13 -8.58
C SER A 473 18.58 -8.88 -7.26
N SER A 474 18.06 -9.44 -6.18
CA SER A 474 18.69 -9.38 -4.85
C SER A 474 20.01 -10.18 -4.78
N VAL A 475 20.23 -11.11 -5.71
CA VAL A 475 21.48 -11.87 -5.83
C VAL A 475 22.56 -11.02 -6.51
N VAL A 476 22.18 -10.16 -7.45
CA VAL A 476 23.12 -9.29 -8.19
C VAL A 476 23.35 -7.99 -7.43
N SER A 477 22.29 -7.40 -6.90
CA SER A 477 22.31 -6.07 -6.25
C SER A 477 21.65 -6.11 -4.86
N PRO A 478 22.22 -6.80 -3.87
CA PRO A 478 21.55 -7.09 -2.60
C PRO A 478 21.21 -5.85 -1.76
N LYS A 479 21.87 -4.71 -2.03
CA LYS A 479 21.67 -3.43 -1.32
C LYS A 479 21.15 -2.30 -2.19
N ALA A 480 20.90 -2.58 -3.46
CA ALA A 480 20.43 -1.58 -4.43
C ALA A 480 19.21 -2.10 -5.20
N PRO A 481 18.02 -2.17 -4.58
CA PRO A 481 16.80 -2.43 -5.33
C PRO A 481 16.54 -1.31 -6.34
N SER A 482 16.09 -1.69 -7.54
CA SER A 482 15.63 -0.75 -8.56
C SER A 482 14.13 -0.87 -8.74
N ILE A 483 13.47 0.21 -9.11
CA ILE A 483 12.04 0.22 -9.49
C ILE A 483 11.84 0.85 -10.87
N THR A 484 10.75 0.47 -11.51
CA THR A 484 10.31 1.00 -12.81
C THR A 484 8.99 1.73 -12.62
N VAL A 485 8.97 3.02 -12.91
CA VAL A 485 7.84 3.92 -12.60
C VAL A 485 7.35 4.60 -13.87
N ALA A 486 6.18 4.21 -14.39
CA ALA A 486 5.52 5.02 -15.42
C ALA A 486 4.88 6.23 -14.74
N VAL A 487 5.25 7.43 -15.18
CA VAL A 487 4.60 8.67 -14.72
C VAL A 487 3.17 8.68 -15.24
N SER A 488 2.23 8.77 -14.32
CA SER A 488 0.81 8.69 -14.63
C SER A 488 0.21 10.08 -14.74
N ASP A 489 -0.33 10.39 -15.91
CA ASP A 489 -1.19 11.52 -16.18
C ASP A 489 -2.45 10.99 -16.86
N THR A 490 -3.55 10.97 -16.13
CA THR A 490 -4.82 10.41 -16.62
C THR A 490 -5.68 11.53 -17.21
N PRO A 491 -5.92 11.56 -18.53
CA PRO A 491 -6.76 12.59 -19.12
C PRO A 491 -8.21 12.48 -18.61
N LEU A 492 -8.84 13.61 -18.37
CA LEU A 492 -10.26 13.67 -18.05
C LEU A 492 -11.08 13.23 -19.25
N SER A 493 -12.10 12.40 -19.03
CA SER A 493 -12.88 11.77 -20.11
C SER A 493 -13.62 12.78 -20.98
N ALA A 494 -14.13 13.87 -20.39
CA ALA A 494 -14.81 14.95 -21.12
C ALA A 494 -13.90 16.15 -21.44
N SER A 495 -12.65 16.18 -20.95
CA SER A 495 -11.66 17.22 -21.23
C SER A 495 -10.26 16.61 -21.40
N PRO A 496 -9.99 15.96 -22.53
CA PRO A 496 -8.76 15.19 -22.75
C PRO A 496 -7.46 16.01 -22.70
N THR A 497 -7.56 17.33 -22.83
CA THR A 497 -6.42 18.27 -22.69
C THR A 497 -6.04 18.53 -21.24
N THR A 498 -6.91 18.17 -20.29
CA THR A 498 -6.66 18.28 -18.84
C THR A 498 -6.34 16.90 -18.30
N ALA A 499 -5.19 16.77 -17.66
CA ALA A 499 -4.76 15.50 -17.05
C ALA A 499 -4.80 15.58 -15.53
N ILE A 500 -5.10 14.44 -14.90
CA ILE A 500 -4.98 14.22 -13.46
C ILE A 500 -3.59 13.66 -13.20
N PRO A 501 -2.70 14.38 -12.52
CA PRO A 501 -1.36 13.90 -12.23
C PRO A 501 -1.41 12.81 -11.15
N GLY A 502 -0.69 11.71 -11.40
CA GLY A 502 -0.53 10.66 -10.39
C GLY A 502 0.34 11.14 -9.24
N LEU A 503 -0.13 11.05 -8.01
CA LEU A 503 0.51 11.65 -6.83
C LEU A 503 1.97 11.21 -6.66
N THR A 504 2.22 9.91 -6.45
CA THR A 504 3.57 9.40 -6.17
C THR A 504 4.46 9.43 -7.41
N THR A 505 3.90 9.17 -8.59
CA THR A 505 4.68 9.11 -9.83
C THR A 505 5.21 10.49 -10.24
N ASN A 506 4.43 11.56 -10.06
CA ASN A 506 4.88 12.92 -10.32
C ASN A 506 5.84 13.43 -9.21
N TYR A 507 5.65 13.03 -7.95
CA TYR A 507 6.62 13.28 -6.90
C TYR A 507 7.99 12.65 -7.24
N LEU A 508 8.03 11.38 -7.64
CA LEU A 508 9.27 10.70 -8.05
C LEU A 508 9.87 11.28 -9.32
N HIS A 509 9.05 11.79 -10.25
CA HIS A 509 9.50 12.47 -11.45
C HIS A 509 10.17 13.80 -11.11
N SER A 510 9.55 14.62 -10.25
CA SER A 510 10.16 15.86 -9.74
C SER A 510 11.50 15.59 -9.05
N LEU A 511 11.56 14.55 -8.23
CA LEU A 511 12.78 14.15 -7.56
C LEU A 511 13.86 13.70 -8.56
N SER A 512 13.51 12.90 -9.57
CA SER A 512 14.41 12.47 -10.65
C SER A 512 15.02 13.67 -11.37
N ASN A 513 14.19 14.65 -11.71
CA ASN A 513 14.65 15.88 -12.38
C ASN A 513 15.62 16.68 -11.50
N SER A 514 15.33 16.81 -10.20
CA SER A 514 16.22 17.52 -9.26
C SER A 514 17.58 16.85 -9.08
N LEU A 515 17.69 15.54 -9.31
CA LEU A 515 18.94 14.79 -9.23
C LEU A 515 19.77 14.88 -10.51
N GLN A 516 19.14 15.10 -11.67
CA GLN A 516 19.81 15.21 -12.96
C GLN A 516 20.33 16.61 -13.24
N ASP A 517 19.64 17.63 -12.74
CA ASP A 517 19.97 19.05 -12.96
C ASP A 517 20.25 19.75 -11.63
N SER A 518 21.51 19.77 -11.23
CA SER A 518 21.97 20.61 -10.10
C SER A 518 21.93 22.13 -10.42
N GLN A 519 21.50 22.55 -11.61
CA GLN A 519 21.41 23.95 -12.05
C GLN A 519 20.08 24.36 -12.69
N ALA A 520 19.15 23.45 -12.96
CA ALA A 520 17.86 23.81 -13.54
C ALA A 520 16.75 23.73 -12.50
N THR A 521 16.30 24.86 -12.03
CA THR A 521 14.95 25.11 -11.52
C THR A 521 13.93 24.93 -12.66
N GLN A 522 13.96 23.81 -13.38
CA GLN A 522 12.86 23.46 -14.28
C GLN A 522 11.74 22.85 -13.43
N GLN A 523 10.80 23.70 -13.05
CA GLN A 523 9.46 23.33 -12.69
C GLN A 523 8.96 22.36 -13.76
N THR A 524 8.76 21.10 -13.38
CA THR A 524 7.85 20.21 -14.13
C THR A 524 6.56 21.01 -14.30
N GLU A 525 6.10 21.20 -15.54
CA GLU A 525 4.94 22.06 -15.83
C GLU A 525 3.83 21.79 -14.80
N GLY A 526 3.69 22.71 -13.84
CA GLY A 526 2.54 22.81 -12.97
C GLY A 526 2.63 22.25 -11.54
N LEU A 527 3.56 21.40 -11.14
CA LEU A 527 3.62 20.86 -9.76
C LEU A 527 5.00 21.04 -9.12
N SER A 528 5.01 21.54 -7.88
CA SER A 528 6.20 21.59 -7.02
C SER A 528 5.99 20.76 -5.74
N TYR A 529 7.08 20.27 -5.15
CA TYR A 529 7.09 19.42 -3.97
C TYR A 529 8.19 19.84 -3.00
N ALA A 530 7.93 19.73 -1.70
CA ALA A 530 8.92 19.90 -0.64
C ALA A 530 9.92 18.72 -0.61
N LEU A 531 10.82 18.64 -1.62
CA LEU A 531 11.72 17.50 -1.83
C LEU A 531 12.72 17.28 -0.69
N SER A 532 13.04 18.30 0.10
CA SER A 532 13.87 18.15 1.31
C SER A 532 13.16 17.39 2.43
N GLY A 533 11.84 17.24 2.32
CA GLY A 533 11.01 16.56 3.33
C GLY A 533 10.95 17.29 4.68
N PRO A 534 10.39 16.63 5.70
CA PRO A 534 10.25 17.24 7.01
C PRO A 534 11.62 17.47 7.65
N SER A 535 11.86 18.67 8.16
CA SER A 535 13.14 19.09 8.76
C SER A 535 14.38 18.70 7.94
N ASN A 536 14.28 18.74 6.62
CA ASN A 536 15.32 18.33 5.66
C ASN A 536 15.71 16.84 5.75
N ALA A 537 14.86 15.98 6.33
CA ALA A 537 15.13 14.54 6.48
C ALA A 537 15.26 13.80 5.14
N LEU A 538 14.78 14.39 4.05
CA LEU A 538 14.86 13.83 2.68
C LEU A 538 15.82 14.61 1.78
N GLU A 539 16.62 15.51 2.34
CA GLU A 539 17.60 16.29 1.58
C GLU A 539 18.61 15.37 0.87
N GLY A 540 19.02 15.75 -0.33
CA GLY A 540 19.98 14.98 -1.14
C GLY A 540 19.36 13.78 -1.86
N GLY A 541 18.06 13.78 -2.10
CA GLY A 541 17.36 12.80 -2.92
C GLY A 541 16.95 11.55 -2.15
N LEU A 542 16.53 11.72 -0.90
CA LEU A 542 15.96 10.62 -0.11
C LEU A 542 14.42 10.56 -0.30
N VAL A 543 13.88 9.37 -0.12
CA VAL A 543 12.43 9.10 -0.08
C VAL A 543 12.10 8.20 1.10
N TYR A 544 10.97 8.42 1.76
CA TYR A 544 10.48 7.44 2.72
C TYR A 544 9.97 6.22 1.99
N ALA A 545 10.59 5.08 2.29
CA ALA A 545 10.23 3.81 1.67
C ALA A 545 10.45 2.62 2.61
N HIS A 546 9.83 1.49 2.26
CA HIS A 546 10.05 0.20 2.91
C HIS A 546 9.92 -0.95 1.92
N ILE A 547 10.47 -2.11 2.27
CA ILE A 547 10.31 -3.34 1.48
C ILE A 547 9.06 -4.08 1.96
N ARG A 548 8.21 -4.44 1.01
CA ARG A 548 7.09 -5.36 1.23
C ARG A 548 7.40 -6.70 0.59
N ARG A 549 7.36 -7.75 1.38
CA ARG A 549 7.53 -9.12 0.90
C ARG A 549 6.35 -9.56 0.07
N SER A 550 6.62 -10.19 -1.06
CA SER A 550 5.61 -10.73 -1.97
C SER A 550 5.70 -12.26 -2.03
N LYS A 551 4.59 -12.88 -2.44
CA LYS A 551 4.55 -14.31 -2.80
C LYS A 551 5.06 -14.57 -4.22
N PHE A 552 5.25 -13.55 -5.04
CA PHE A 552 5.71 -13.60 -6.43
C PHE A 552 7.21 -13.91 -6.48
N LYS A 553 7.56 -15.21 -6.50
CA LYS A 553 8.94 -15.68 -6.35
C LYS A 553 9.33 -16.68 -7.42
N LEU A 554 10.61 -16.63 -7.81
CA LEU A 554 11.22 -17.68 -8.64
C LEU A 554 11.07 -19.06 -7.99
N PRO A 555 11.01 -20.15 -8.79
CA PRO A 555 11.01 -21.50 -8.25
C PRO A 555 12.35 -21.78 -7.58
N MET A 556 12.36 -22.64 -6.56
CA MET A 556 13.56 -22.97 -5.78
C MET A 556 14.66 -23.61 -6.63
N LEU A 557 14.28 -24.42 -7.62
CA LEU A 557 15.23 -25.04 -8.55
C LEU A 557 15.44 -24.13 -9.76
N SER A 558 16.68 -23.74 -10.00
CA SER A 558 17.04 -22.89 -11.13
C SER A 558 16.85 -23.58 -12.49
N SER A 559 16.84 -24.90 -12.53
CA SER A 559 16.59 -25.70 -13.72
C SER A 559 15.13 -25.73 -14.19
N HIS A 560 14.17 -25.26 -13.37
CA HIS A 560 12.78 -25.19 -13.81
C HIS A 560 12.59 -24.11 -14.88
N PRO A 561 11.90 -24.42 -15.99
CA PRO A 561 11.60 -23.46 -17.03
C PRO A 561 10.65 -22.35 -16.55
N LEU A 562 10.70 -21.19 -17.20
CA LEU A 562 9.85 -20.04 -16.89
C LEU A 562 9.11 -19.58 -18.14
N VAL A 563 7.81 -19.37 -18.01
CA VAL A 563 6.97 -18.64 -18.97
C VAL A 563 6.57 -17.32 -18.31
N MET A 564 7.02 -16.21 -18.88
CA MET A 564 6.82 -14.86 -18.33
C MET A 564 6.01 -14.02 -19.31
N VAL A 565 4.95 -13.36 -18.84
CA VAL A 565 4.10 -12.49 -19.66
C VAL A 565 4.01 -11.12 -19.02
N ALA A 566 4.45 -10.09 -19.74
CA ALA A 566 4.53 -8.71 -19.28
C ALA A 566 3.89 -7.73 -20.26
N ALA A 567 3.35 -6.64 -19.73
CA ALA A 567 2.99 -5.47 -20.53
C ALA A 567 3.41 -4.17 -19.82
N GLY A 568 4.08 -3.27 -20.58
CA GLY A 568 4.58 -2.01 -20.06
C GLY A 568 5.52 -2.20 -18.83
N THR A 569 5.27 -1.48 -17.73
CA THR A 569 6.07 -1.59 -16.50
C THR A 569 5.96 -2.95 -15.79
N GLY A 570 5.05 -3.82 -16.20
CA GLY A 570 5.01 -5.22 -15.78
C GLY A 570 6.27 -6.02 -16.13
N LEU A 571 7.14 -5.48 -16.96
CA LEU A 571 8.46 -6.05 -17.22
C LEU A 571 9.39 -6.02 -15.99
N ALA A 572 9.15 -5.12 -15.04
CA ALA A 572 10.05 -4.87 -13.91
C ALA A 572 10.50 -6.15 -13.17
N PRO A 573 9.63 -7.00 -12.62
CA PRO A 573 10.07 -8.19 -11.91
C PRO A 573 10.73 -9.22 -12.82
N PHE A 574 10.39 -9.27 -14.11
CA PHE A 574 11.00 -10.21 -15.05
C PHE A 574 12.42 -9.82 -15.44
N ARG A 575 12.72 -8.51 -15.52
CA ARG A 575 14.11 -8.05 -15.61
C ARG A 575 14.92 -8.60 -14.45
N ALA A 576 14.41 -8.52 -13.24
CA ALA A 576 15.08 -9.08 -12.05
C ALA A 576 15.23 -10.60 -12.11
N PHE A 577 14.22 -11.33 -12.59
CA PHE A 577 14.25 -12.79 -12.74
C PHE A 577 15.32 -13.23 -13.75
N ILE A 578 15.37 -12.57 -14.90
CA ILE A 578 16.35 -12.85 -15.95
C ILE A 578 17.78 -12.56 -15.46
N MET A 579 18.00 -11.40 -14.82
CA MET A 579 19.30 -11.05 -14.20
C MET A 579 19.75 -12.12 -13.19
N GLU A 580 18.84 -12.62 -12.35
CA GLU A 580 19.15 -13.66 -11.39
C GLU A 580 19.53 -14.97 -12.06
N ARG A 581 18.80 -15.39 -13.09
CA ARG A 581 19.12 -16.60 -13.89
C ARG A 581 20.46 -16.48 -14.61
N LEU A 582 20.74 -15.32 -15.20
CA LEU A 582 22.03 -15.04 -15.84
C LEU A 582 23.17 -15.14 -14.82
N ARG A 583 23.00 -14.57 -13.62
CA ARG A 583 24.00 -14.68 -12.56
C ARG A 583 24.19 -16.13 -12.10
N LEU A 584 23.13 -16.90 -11.95
CA LEU A 584 23.22 -18.32 -11.57
C LEU A 584 23.95 -19.12 -12.64
N GLN A 585 23.67 -18.89 -13.93
CA GLN A 585 24.40 -19.53 -15.04
C GLN A 585 25.89 -19.17 -15.03
N SER A 586 26.23 -17.89 -14.80
CA SER A 586 27.64 -17.44 -14.76
C SER A 586 28.48 -18.08 -13.65
N VAL A 587 27.82 -18.58 -12.59
CA VAL A 587 28.50 -19.34 -11.51
C VAL A 587 28.35 -20.85 -11.68
N GLY A 588 28.00 -21.34 -12.88
CA GLY A 588 27.95 -22.75 -13.24
C GLY A 588 26.71 -23.51 -12.77
N LYS A 589 25.63 -22.82 -12.37
CA LYS A 589 24.34 -23.43 -12.06
C LYS A 589 23.57 -23.74 -13.34
N ASP A 590 22.95 -24.91 -13.42
CA ASP A 590 21.99 -25.19 -14.49
C ASP A 590 20.75 -24.33 -14.37
N ILE A 591 20.29 -23.76 -15.50
CA ILE A 591 19.10 -22.96 -15.59
C ILE A 591 18.12 -23.52 -16.63
N GLY A 592 16.84 -23.46 -16.32
CA GLY A 592 15.76 -23.87 -17.22
C GLY A 592 15.56 -22.88 -18.38
N GLN A 593 14.88 -23.38 -19.42
CA GLN A 593 14.43 -22.56 -20.55
C GLN A 593 13.52 -21.42 -20.06
N MET A 594 13.60 -20.25 -20.68
CA MET A 594 12.80 -19.09 -20.38
C MET A 594 12.17 -18.52 -21.66
N ILE A 595 10.88 -18.22 -21.59
CA ILE A 595 10.19 -17.42 -22.63
C ILE A 595 9.63 -16.18 -21.97
N LEU A 596 9.93 -15.01 -22.52
CA LEU A 596 9.35 -13.72 -22.13
C LEU A 596 8.46 -13.20 -23.25
N PHE A 597 7.15 -13.11 -23.01
CA PHE A 597 6.22 -12.37 -23.84
C PHE A 597 6.13 -10.94 -23.31
N PHE A 598 6.58 -9.96 -24.11
CA PHE A 598 6.58 -8.56 -23.69
C PHE A 598 5.78 -7.68 -24.65
N GLY A 599 4.79 -6.97 -24.09
CA GLY A 599 3.94 -6.05 -24.80
C GLY A 599 4.23 -4.58 -24.49
N CYS A 600 4.38 -3.78 -25.55
CA CYS A 600 4.45 -2.32 -25.45
C CYS A 600 3.71 -1.66 -26.62
N GLN A 601 3.71 -0.33 -26.69
CA GLN A 601 2.99 0.35 -27.76
C GLN A 601 3.83 0.35 -29.05
N ARG A 602 5.08 0.80 -28.97
CA ARG A 602 5.98 0.98 -30.12
C ARG A 602 7.40 0.46 -29.79
N PRO A 603 8.09 -0.15 -30.75
CA PRO A 603 9.42 -0.71 -30.52
C PRO A 603 10.50 0.34 -30.20
N ASP A 604 10.32 1.59 -30.68
CA ASP A 604 11.33 2.66 -30.60
C ASP A 604 10.97 3.72 -29.55
N ASP A 605 9.82 3.59 -28.87
CA ASP A 605 9.36 4.56 -27.87
C ASP A 605 9.35 3.97 -26.45
N ASP A 606 8.59 2.91 -26.24
CA ASP A 606 8.29 2.37 -24.92
C ASP A 606 8.68 0.88 -24.73
N TYR A 607 9.63 0.41 -25.55
CA TYR A 607 10.33 -0.85 -25.27
C TYR A 607 11.40 -0.62 -24.21
N ILE A 608 10.96 -0.62 -22.96
CA ILE A 608 11.85 -0.38 -21.80
C ILE A 608 12.92 -1.48 -21.69
N TYR A 609 14.15 -1.10 -21.31
CA TYR A 609 15.31 -1.99 -21.14
C TYR A 609 15.71 -2.80 -22.40
N LYS A 610 15.39 -2.32 -23.60
CA LYS A 610 15.60 -3.07 -24.87
C LYS A 610 17.01 -3.60 -24.98
N GLU A 611 18.03 -2.73 -24.93
CA GLU A 611 19.44 -3.12 -25.09
C GLU A 611 19.90 -4.09 -24.01
N GLU A 612 19.44 -3.87 -22.75
CA GLU A 612 19.78 -4.76 -21.63
C GLU A 612 19.20 -6.18 -21.85
N LEU A 613 17.95 -6.27 -22.30
CA LEU A 613 17.27 -7.54 -22.55
C LEU A 613 17.87 -8.29 -23.72
N GLU A 614 18.17 -7.58 -24.84
CA GLU A 614 18.85 -8.18 -25.99
C GLU A 614 20.25 -8.70 -25.65
N GLN A 615 20.97 -7.99 -24.77
CA GLN A 615 22.27 -8.46 -24.29
C GLN A 615 22.13 -9.70 -23.38
N MET A 616 21.16 -9.69 -22.43
CA MET A 616 20.89 -10.86 -21.57
C MET A 616 20.45 -12.08 -22.39
N GLU A 617 19.67 -11.91 -23.47
CA GLU A 617 19.27 -12.99 -24.37
C GLU A 617 20.49 -13.63 -25.04
N LYS A 618 21.43 -12.81 -25.52
CA LYS A 618 22.69 -13.28 -26.12
C LYS A 618 23.56 -14.02 -25.07
N ASP A 619 23.73 -13.43 -23.88
CA ASP A 619 24.57 -13.97 -22.82
C ASP A 619 24.05 -15.31 -22.28
N LEU A 620 22.72 -15.49 -22.29
CA LEU A 620 22.05 -16.72 -21.87
C LEU A 620 22.10 -17.86 -22.92
N GLY A 621 22.65 -17.60 -24.11
CA GLY A 621 23.02 -18.64 -25.11
C GLY A 621 21.84 -19.52 -25.52
N GLY A 622 20.68 -18.95 -25.83
CA GLY A 622 19.48 -19.68 -26.26
C GLY A 622 18.60 -20.20 -25.11
N LYS A 623 18.97 -19.97 -23.86
CA LYS A 623 18.12 -20.28 -22.69
C LYS A 623 17.02 -19.25 -22.46
N LEU A 624 17.08 -18.08 -23.09
CA LEU A 624 16.05 -17.04 -23.07
C LEU A 624 15.56 -16.79 -24.49
N LYS A 625 14.24 -16.71 -24.68
CA LYS A 625 13.58 -16.30 -25.90
C LYS A 625 12.65 -15.12 -25.58
N ILE A 626 12.85 -13.99 -26.25
CA ILE A 626 12.02 -12.79 -26.08
C ILE A 626 11.04 -12.68 -27.27
N VAL A 627 9.76 -12.61 -26.99
CA VAL A 627 8.67 -12.50 -27.95
C VAL A 627 7.92 -11.19 -27.72
N THR A 628 8.07 -10.25 -28.64
CA THR A 628 7.47 -8.91 -28.52
C THR A 628 6.09 -8.81 -29.16
N ALA A 629 5.24 -7.97 -28.56
CA ALA A 629 3.93 -7.62 -29.10
C ALA A 629 3.76 -6.09 -29.10
N PHE A 630 3.49 -5.51 -30.28
CA PHE A 630 3.35 -4.07 -30.44
C PHE A 630 1.90 -3.70 -30.75
N SER A 631 1.31 -2.83 -29.90
CA SER A 631 -0.10 -2.48 -30.04
C SER A 631 -0.37 -1.23 -30.89
N ARG A 632 0.66 -0.43 -31.22
CA ARG A 632 0.55 0.83 -31.98
C ARG A 632 1.71 1.00 -32.98
N GLN A 633 2.25 -0.08 -33.54
CA GLN A 633 3.28 -0.01 -34.56
C GLN A 633 2.65 0.43 -35.87
N ASP A 634 3.23 1.46 -36.51
CA ASP A 634 2.71 2.03 -37.76
C ASP A 634 2.77 1.00 -38.88
N GLY A 635 1.67 0.86 -39.65
CA GLY A 635 1.56 -0.08 -40.76
C GLY A 635 1.43 -1.57 -40.39
N ALA A 636 1.49 -1.93 -39.11
CA ALA A 636 1.35 -3.30 -38.63
C ALA A 636 0.00 -3.58 -37.98
N LYS A 637 -0.43 -4.85 -37.97
CA LYS A 637 -1.61 -5.27 -37.24
C LYS A 637 -1.36 -5.09 -35.75
N LYS A 638 -2.31 -4.48 -35.03
CA LYS A 638 -2.30 -4.37 -33.57
C LYS A 638 -2.19 -5.76 -32.95
N THR A 639 -1.12 -6.00 -32.20
CA THR A 639 -0.80 -7.29 -31.60
C THR A 639 -0.61 -7.13 -30.10
N TYR A 640 -1.21 -8.01 -29.31
CA TYR A 640 -1.07 -8.05 -27.86
C TYR A 640 -0.33 -9.32 -27.42
N VAL A 641 0.09 -9.38 -26.18
CA VAL A 641 0.82 -10.53 -25.63
C VAL A 641 0.03 -11.83 -25.70
N GLN A 642 -1.30 -11.80 -25.50
CA GLN A 642 -2.14 -12.98 -25.64
C GLN A 642 -2.18 -13.54 -27.07
N ASP A 643 -2.01 -12.68 -28.08
CA ASP A 643 -1.92 -13.13 -29.47
C ASP A 643 -0.62 -13.93 -29.69
N ARG A 644 0.49 -13.44 -29.16
CA ARG A 644 1.79 -14.12 -29.19
C ARG A 644 1.79 -15.41 -28.40
N VAL A 645 1.12 -15.43 -27.23
CA VAL A 645 0.93 -16.66 -26.44
C VAL A 645 0.12 -17.69 -27.24
N ARG A 646 -0.90 -17.28 -28.00
CA ARG A 646 -1.67 -18.18 -28.88
C ARG A 646 -0.81 -18.73 -30.02
N GLU A 647 -0.02 -17.86 -30.67
CA GLU A 647 0.88 -18.26 -31.77
C GLU A 647 1.89 -19.32 -31.33
N LEU A 648 2.41 -19.23 -30.11
CA LEU A 648 3.38 -20.17 -29.56
C LEU A 648 2.74 -21.15 -28.55
N GLY A 649 1.42 -21.39 -28.67
CA GLY A 649 0.67 -22.18 -27.72
C GLY A 649 1.22 -23.56 -27.43
N ALA A 650 1.63 -24.31 -28.47
CA ALA A 650 2.22 -25.64 -28.32
C ALA A 650 3.55 -25.61 -27.55
N GLU A 651 4.42 -24.61 -27.81
CA GLU A 651 5.70 -24.44 -27.12
C GLU A 651 5.47 -24.10 -25.62
N VAL A 652 4.53 -23.20 -25.35
CA VAL A 652 4.13 -22.82 -23.97
C VAL A 652 3.57 -24.03 -23.22
N LEU A 653 2.68 -24.80 -23.84
CA LEU A 653 2.12 -26.00 -23.21
C LEU A 653 3.20 -27.06 -22.95
N GLY A 654 4.11 -27.30 -23.90
CA GLY A 654 5.24 -28.20 -23.69
C GLY A 654 6.06 -27.83 -22.47
N LEU A 655 6.41 -26.55 -22.31
CA LEU A 655 7.14 -26.09 -21.13
C LEU A 655 6.35 -26.26 -19.83
N LEU A 656 5.04 -26.00 -19.85
CA LEU A 656 4.19 -26.16 -18.65
C LEU A 656 4.05 -27.65 -18.26
N GLU A 657 4.04 -28.56 -19.23
CA GLU A 657 4.10 -30.02 -19.00
C GLU A 657 5.46 -30.43 -18.43
N GLU A 658 6.57 -29.83 -18.87
CA GLU A 658 7.90 -30.00 -18.29
C GLU A 658 8.09 -29.35 -16.91
N SER A 659 7.02 -28.91 -16.28
CA SER A 659 7.02 -28.28 -14.95
C SER A 659 7.44 -26.81 -14.93
N ALA A 660 7.32 -26.07 -16.04
CA ALA A 660 7.52 -24.62 -16.04
C ALA A 660 6.62 -23.91 -15.04
N SER A 661 7.09 -22.78 -14.55
CA SER A 661 6.29 -21.82 -13.79
C SER A 661 5.86 -20.68 -14.70
N LEU A 662 4.57 -20.37 -14.68
CA LEU A 662 3.94 -19.25 -15.40
C LEU A 662 3.86 -18.03 -14.51
N TYR A 663 4.34 -16.92 -15.00
CA TYR A 663 4.31 -15.61 -14.33
C TYR A 663 3.66 -14.56 -15.22
N MET A 664 2.76 -13.78 -14.64
CA MET A 664 2.14 -12.65 -15.32
C MET A 664 2.31 -11.39 -14.49
N CYS A 665 2.74 -10.28 -15.12
CA CYS A 665 2.85 -9.00 -14.47
C CYS A 665 2.41 -7.86 -15.39
N GLY A 666 1.49 -7.01 -14.90
CA GLY A 666 0.90 -5.92 -15.65
C GLY A 666 -0.55 -5.65 -15.25
N ARG A 667 -1.36 -5.18 -16.20
CA ARG A 667 -2.79 -4.95 -15.91
C ARG A 667 -3.54 -6.27 -15.71
N ALA A 668 -4.46 -6.31 -14.75
CA ALA A 668 -5.28 -7.49 -14.44
C ALA A 668 -6.11 -7.96 -15.66
N SER A 669 -6.59 -7.03 -16.49
CA SER A 669 -7.28 -7.35 -17.74
C SER A 669 -6.39 -8.15 -18.73
N MET A 670 -5.11 -7.82 -18.83
CA MET A 670 -4.14 -8.56 -19.63
C MET A 670 -3.96 -9.99 -19.12
N ALA A 671 -3.77 -10.16 -17.80
CA ALA A 671 -3.61 -11.49 -17.21
C ALA A 671 -4.85 -12.37 -17.42
N ARG A 672 -6.06 -11.79 -17.31
CA ARG A 672 -7.32 -12.49 -17.61
C ARG A 672 -7.38 -12.96 -19.07
N GLU A 673 -7.03 -12.10 -20.03
CA GLU A 673 -7.04 -12.48 -21.46
C GLU A 673 -5.97 -13.54 -21.79
N VAL A 674 -4.79 -13.46 -21.18
CA VAL A 674 -3.76 -14.51 -21.32
C VAL A 674 -4.25 -15.83 -20.72
N GLY A 675 -4.87 -15.81 -19.54
CA GLY A 675 -5.43 -17.00 -18.91
C GLY A 675 -6.53 -17.65 -19.75
N LYS A 676 -7.42 -16.84 -20.36
CA LYS A 676 -8.42 -17.30 -21.32
C LYS A 676 -7.77 -17.94 -22.56
N THR A 677 -6.76 -17.28 -23.12
CA THR A 677 -6.03 -17.78 -24.29
C THR A 677 -5.37 -19.11 -24.03
N LEU A 678 -4.72 -19.30 -22.86
CA LEU A 678 -4.15 -20.59 -22.46
C LEU A 678 -5.22 -21.66 -22.33
N GLY A 679 -6.38 -21.35 -21.77
CA GLY A 679 -7.53 -22.24 -21.73
C GLY A 679 -8.03 -22.64 -23.12
N ASP A 680 -8.09 -21.70 -24.08
CA ASP A 680 -8.46 -21.99 -25.47
C ASP A 680 -7.44 -22.92 -26.14
N VAL A 681 -6.16 -22.68 -25.94
CA VAL A 681 -5.08 -23.52 -26.47
C VAL A 681 -5.16 -24.94 -25.88
N MET A 682 -5.42 -25.09 -24.57
CA MET A 682 -5.60 -26.40 -23.93
C MET A 682 -6.81 -27.16 -24.47
N ARG A 683 -7.94 -26.45 -24.73
CA ARG A 683 -9.10 -27.04 -25.36
C ARG A 683 -8.79 -27.56 -26.76
N ALA A 684 -8.07 -26.75 -27.55
CA ALA A 684 -7.72 -27.10 -28.92
C ALA A 684 -6.72 -28.27 -29.00
N ASP A 685 -5.72 -28.29 -28.10
CA ASP A 685 -4.65 -29.30 -28.11
C ASP A 685 -5.08 -30.62 -27.46
N LYS A 686 -5.72 -30.56 -26.30
CA LYS A 686 -6.07 -31.75 -25.47
C LYS A 686 -7.53 -32.19 -25.58
N GLY A 687 -8.38 -31.41 -26.22
CA GLY A 687 -9.84 -31.67 -26.24
C GLY A 687 -10.52 -31.52 -24.89
N TRP A 688 -9.96 -30.74 -23.97
CA TRP A 688 -10.46 -30.59 -22.60
C TRP A 688 -11.76 -29.78 -22.53
N SER A 689 -12.63 -30.17 -21.60
CA SER A 689 -13.81 -29.39 -21.21
C SER A 689 -13.39 -28.17 -20.36
N ASP A 690 -14.32 -27.21 -20.22
CA ASP A 690 -14.11 -26.02 -19.38
C ASP A 690 -13.82 -26.39 -17.91
N ALA A 691 -14.44 -27.45 -17.40
CA ALA A 691 -14.18 -27.95 -16.04
C ALA A 691 -12.74 -28.44 -15.89
N GLN A 692 -12.23 -29.22 -16.86
CA GLN A 692 -10.86 -29.71 -16.84
C GLN A 692 -9.82 -28.58 -16.97
N VAL A 693 -10.06 -27.60 -17.84
CA VAL A 693 -9.22 -26.39 -17.95
C VAL A 693 -9.19 -25.61 -16.65
N LYS A 694 -10.36 -25.48 -15.99
CA LYS A 694 -10.48 -24.83 -14.69
C LYS A 694 -9.66 -25.56 -13.62
N ASP A 695 -9.84 -26.88 -13.49
CA ASP A 695 -9.12 -27.70 -12.51
C ASP A 695 -7.60 -27.65 -12.71
N TRP A 696 -7.15 -27.70 -13.97
CA TRP A 696 -5.74 -27.58 -14.33
C TRP A 696 -5.18 -26.21 -13.91
N SER A 697 -5.84 -25.13 -14.28
CA SER A 697 -5.38 -23.79 -13.93
C SER A 697 -5.37 -23.55 -12.42
N GLU A 698 -6.38 -24.06 -11.69
CA GLU A 698 -6.42 -24.00 -10.22
C GLU A 698 -5.34 -24.88 -9.58
N GLY A 699 -5.02 -26.01 -10.19
CA GLY A 699 -3.92 -26.87 -9.79
C GLY A 699 -2.56 -26.16 -9.90
N LEU A 700 -2.29 -25.47 -11.02
CA LEU A 700 -1.08 -24.68 -11.19
C LEU A 700 -0.98 -23.55 -10.16
N LYS A 701 -2.06 -22.82 -9.90
CA LYS A 701 -2.10 -21.76 -8.89
C LYS A 701 -1.88 -22.31 -7.47
N ARG A 702 -2.53 -23.38 -7.11
CA ARG A 702 -2.37 -24.05 -5.80
C ARG A 702 -0.94 -24.49 -5.54
N ASN A 703 -0.26 -24.97 -6.58
CA ASN A 703 1.12 -25.42 -6.52
C ASN A 703 2.14 -24.28 -6.76
N ARG A 704 1.70 -23.01 -6.79
CA ARG A 704 2.51 -21.83 -7.07
C ARG A 704 3.29 -21.90 -8.39
N LYS A 705 2.80 -22.65 -9.34
CA LYS A 705 3.33 -22.72 -10.71
C LYS A 705 2.68 -21.68 -11.63
N TRP A 706 1.62 -21.04 -11.21
CA TRP A 706 0.99 -19.90 -11.86
C TRP A 706 0.91 -18.77 -10.84
N GLN A 707 1.66 -17.71 -11.07
CA GLN A 707 1.75 -16.56 -10.18
C GLN A 707 1.46 -15.26 -10.95
N GLU A 708 0.71 -14.37 -10.32
CA GLU A 708 0.31 -13.09 -10.91
C GLU A 708 0.72 -11.94 -9.97
N ASP A 709 1.33 -10.90 -10.55
CA ASP A 709 1.63 -9.62 -9.89
C ASP A 709 1.01 -8.52 -10.75
N VAL A 710 -0.29 -8.27 -10.54
CA VAL A 710 -1.12 -7.49 -11.46
C VAL A 710 -1.84 -6.36 -10.72
N TRP A 711 -2.20 -5.29 -11.48
CA TRP A 711 -2.86 -4.10 -10.96
C TRP A 711 -3.91 -3.57 -11.96
N GLY A 712 -4.73 -2.57 -11.51
CA GLY A 712 -5.72 -1.81 -12.30
C GLY A 712 -7.10 -2.28 -12.20
#